data_50ef29f7065f48f277b01f4b81fb2e9f
#
_entry.id   50ef29f7065f48f277b01f4b81fb2e9f
#
_cell.length_a   1.000
_cell.length_b   1.000
_cell.length_c   1.000
_cell.angle_alpha   90.00
_cell.angle_beta   90.00
_cell.angle_gamma   90.00
#
_symmetry.space_group_name_H-M   'P 1'
#
loop_
_entity.id
_entity.type
_entity.pdbx_description
1 polymer ?
#
loop_
_entity_poly.entity_id
_entity_poly.type
_entity_poly.pdbx_seq_one_letter_code
_entity_poly.pdbx_strand_id
1 'polypeptide(L)'
;MVWAGLETGRATRSCQCDLSPAGFHASLQHLHHMRLYNKIFNWYLSREALPYWCVLLVDIAITYLSGIFVSWLYYHGAVTLGNILILSKTMLIYIVINLVGFRLFHTYSGIIRYSSFVDLWRVGLAMTFSCIVALAAHYFIYYAPFQFVRLQGRQIIAIYVVTILAMWGFRVLVKSLYDVSFSSDKGLRCLIYGVKEGGVGLGKSIHSRKLSRFQLKGFITNDDKFRDKILLDVKVYPVDDELASVIKDKNIQAVVVSPLQTDNFRNNQKLQDLLIGLGVKIFMASDAKVWNPDDDFSHVSLKPISIEDLLPREQIEVNMSDIGDMLRGKCVMITGDAGSIGSEMVRQIAAFGPSDMVLIDQAETPQHDIRLMMKKEFPKVAAQTIVLSITRTDRMEHIFRTYRPDYVFHAAAYKHVPMMEDNPSEAVLNNVVGTKVLADLSVKYGVRKFVMISTDKAVNPTNIMGCSKRICEIYCQSLNHYEKMTGKGVTQFVTTRFGNVLGSNGSVIPLFKKQIMAGGPLTVTDPNIIRFFMLIPEACKLVLEAGTHGQGGEIFVFDMGEPVRIADLAKRMIQLSGAKNVEIKYTGLREGEKLYEEVLSENENTKPSFHKKIRIAEVRHYAYDDACRQINEMRNIAAKYDDMETVRKMKEMVPEYVSKHSRYEVLDAK
;
A
#
# COMPACT_ATOMS: atom_id res chain seq x y z
N MET A 1 -15.90 -28.58 -39.46
CA MET A 1 -15.80 -28.55 -40.92
C MET A 1 -14.55 -27.79 -41.29
N VAL A 2 -13.57 -28.52 -41.73
CA VAL A 2 -12.72 -28.45 -42.93
C VAL A 2 -11.56 -27.48 -42.75
N TRP A 3 -10.33 -27.98 -42.48
CA TRP A 3 -9.23 -28.44 -43.35
C TRP A 3 -8.78 -27.33 -44.32
N ALA A 4 -7.54 -27.03 -44.60
CA ALA A 4 -6.19 -27.59 -44.72
C ALA A 4 -5.34 -26.41 -45.21
N GLY A 5 -4.05 -26.31 -45.19
CA GLY A 5 -2.91 -27.17 -45.36
C GLY A 5 -1.83 -26.43 -46.12
N LEU A 6 -0.61 -26.99 -46.02
CA LEU A 6 0.55 -26.92 -46.93
C LEU A 6 1.53 -25.76 -46.75
N GLU A 7 2.74 -26.07 -46.38
CA GLU A 7 3.97 -26.69 -46.99
C GLU A 7 4.97 -25.61 -47.39
N THR A 8 6.13 -25.67 -47.03
CA THR A 8 7.48 -26.28 -47.17
C THR A 8 8.52 -25.23 -47.54
N GLY A 9 9.71 -25.38 -46.99
CA GLY A 9 10.87 -24.61 -47.38
C GLY A 9 12.13 -25.06 -46.63
N ARG A 10 12.71 -26.22 -47.00
CA ARG A 10 14.03 -26.73 -46.60
C ARG A 10 15.15 -25.83 -47.11
N ALA A 11 16.12 -25.57 -46.30
CA ALA A 11 17.50 -25.37 -46.75
C ALA A 11 18.46 -26.07 -45.76
N THR A 12 18.88 -27.24 -46.15
CA THR A 12 20.00 -28.01 -45.56
C THR A 12 21.34 -27.37 -45.92
N ARG A 13 22.17 -27.06 -44.92
CA ARG A 13 23.63 -27.00 -45.13
C ARG A 13 24.26 -28.03 -44.21
N SER A 14 24.76 -29.07 -44.84
CA SER A 14 25.64 -30.09 -44.26
C SER A 14 27.02 -29.48 -43.95
N CYS A 15 27.48 -29.53 -42.71
CA CYS A 15 28.89 -29.54 -42.35
C CYS A 15 29.22 -30.93 -41.84
N GLN A 16 29.89 -31.72 -42.67
CA GLN A 16 30.59 -32.93 -42.25
C GLN A 16 31.82 -32.50 -41.41
N CYS A 17 31.86 -32.92 -40.19
CA CYS A 17 33.11 -33.01 -39.40
C CYS A 17 33.34 -34.46 -39.06
N ASP A 18 34.39 -35.03 -39.64
CA ASP A 18 34.94 -36.34 -39.33
C ASP A 18 35.44 -36.34 -37.86
N LEU A 19 34.84 -37.13 -37.02
CA LEU A 19 35.30 -37.41 -35.65
C LEU A 19 35.64 -38.90 -35.56
N SER A 20 36.91 -39.18 -35.25
CA SER A 20 37.43 -40.51 -34.99
C SER A 20 36.77 -41.17 -33.77
N PRO A 21 36.64 -42.54 -33.75
CA PRO A 21 35.93 -43.25 -32.68
C PRO A 21 36.49 -43.09 -31.26
N ALA A 22 37.69 -42.60 -31.09
CA ALA A 22 38.32 -42.38 -29.78
C ALA A 22 37.84 -41.11 -29.07
N GLY A 23 37.37 -40.08 -29.81
CA GLY A 23 36.79 -38.84 -29.25
C GLY A 23 35.38 -39.01 -28.72
N PHE A 24 34.62 -39.97 -29.23
CA PHE A 24 33.21 -40.18 -28.85
C PHE A 24 33.05 -40.86 -27.48
N HIS A 25 33.98 -41.74 -27.07
CA HIS A 25 33.94 -42.35 -25.74
C HIS A 25 34.34 -41.42 -24.61
N ALA A 26 35.28 -40.51 -24.83
CA ALA A 26 35.66 -39.52 -23.81
C ALA A 26 34.56 -38.45 -23.57
N SER A 27 33.84 -38.04 -24.62
CA SER A 27 32.73 -37.08 -24.50
C SER A 27 31.48 -37.69 -23.85
N LEU A 28 31.22 -39.00 -24.05
CA LEU A 28 30.11 -39.70 -23.41
C LEU A 28 30.33 -39.93 -21.90
N GLN A 29 31.56 -40.19 -21.47
CA GLN A 29 31.90 -40.30 -20.05
C GLN A 29 31.79 -38.92 -19.35
N HIS A 30 32.25 -37.86 -19.98
CA HIS A 30 32.09 -36.50 -19.46
C HIS A 30 30.62 -36.08 -19.36
N LEU A 31 29.77 -36.42 -20.33
CA LEU A 31 28.33 -36.18 -20.34
C LEU A 31 27.60 -37.01 -19.28
N HIS A 32 28.05 -38.24 -19.02
CA HIS A 32 27.46 -39.09 -17.98
C HIS A 32 27.81 -38.60 -16.55
N HIS A 33 29.04 -38.14 -16.32
CA HIS A 33 29.43 -37.52 -15.05
C HIS A 33 28.74 -36.20 -14.81
N MET A 34 28.54 -35.34 -15.83
CA MET A 34 27.77 -34.12 -15.72
C MET A 34 26.29 -34.39 -15.45
N ARG A 35 25.70 -35.44 -16.05
CA ARG A 35 24.31 -35.84 -15.78
C ARG A 35 24.10 -36.38 -14.36
N LEU A 36 25.04 -37.14 -13.83
CA LEU A 36 24.98 -37.65 -12.46
C LEU A 36 25.17 -36.52 -11.44
N TYR A 37 26.11 -35.63 -11.67
CA TYR A 37 26.34 -34.41 -10.87
C TYR A 37 25.11 -33.51 -10.85
N ASN A 38 24.52 -33.22 -12.01
CA ASN A 38 23.32 -32.45 -12.12
C ASN A 38 22.12 -33.14 -11.47
N LYS A 39 22.03 -34.45 -11.46
CA LYS A 39 20.95 -35.21 -10.84
C LYS A 39 21.03 -35.19 -9.31
N ILE A 40 22.24 -35.36 -8.76
CA ILE A 40 22.50 -35.27 -7.31
C ILE A 40 22.33 -33.82 -6.83
N PHE A 41 22.85 -32.86 -7.58
CA PHE A 41 22.75 -31.42 -7.28
C PHE A 41 21.31 -30.97 -7.31
N ASN A 42 20.54 -31.33 -8.33
CA ASN A 42 19.11 -30.99 -8.42
C ASN A 42 18.30 -31.73 -7.34
N TRP A 43 18.64 -32.95 -6.97
CA TRP A 43 17.99 -33.65 -5.86
C TRP A 43 18.24 -32.97 -4.51
N TYR A 44 19.47 -32.51 -4.26
CA TYR A 44 19.83 -31.74 -3.07
C TYR A 44 19.09 -30.43 -2.97
N LEU A 45 18.97 -29.74 -4.10
CA LEU A 45 18.40 -28.41 -4.19
C LEU A 45 16.85 -28.39 -4.20
N SER A 46 16.21 -29.49 -4.63
CA SER A 46 14.74 -29.60 -4.66
C SER A 46 14.09 -29.86 -3.29
N ARG A 47 14.84 -30.25 -2.29
CA ARG A 47 14.31 -30.51 -0.94
C ARG A 47 14.38 -29.28 -0.06
N GLU A 48 13.32 -29.02 0.70
CA GLU A 48 13.26 -27.89 1.64
C GLU A 48 14.30 -27.98 2.77
N ALA A 49 14.62 -29.17 3.24
CA ALA A 49 15.69 -29.42 4.21
C ALA A 49 16.31 -30.81 3.99
N LEU A 50 17.63 -30.94 4.24
CA LEU A 50 18.27 -32.25 4.33
C LEU A 50 17.90 -32.90 5.66
N PRO A 51 17.73 -34.25 5.67
CA PRO A 51 17.64 -35.00 6.90
C PRO A 51 18.89 -34.79 7.78
N TYR A 52 18.71 -34.64 9.08
CA TYR A 52 19.80 -34.37 10.04
C TYR A 52 20.93 -35.41 9.98
N TRP A 53 20.61 -36.68 9.66
CA TRP A 53 21.61 -37.76 9.53
C TRP A 53 22.56 -37.53 8.34
N CYS A 54 22.12 -36.87 7.25
CA CYS A 54 23.02 -36.53 6.13
C CYS A 54 24.07 -35.49 6.57
N VAL A 55 23.68 -34.50 7.34
CA VAL A 55 24.59 -33.47 7.88
C VAL A 55 25.61 -34.14 8.80
N LEU A 56 25.14 -35.02 9.68
CA LEU A 56 25.99 -35.77 10.58
C LEU A 56 27.01 -36.66 9.85
N LEU A 57 26.57 -37.37 8.79
CA LEU A 57 27.46 -38.19 7.97
C LEU A 57 28.58 -37.36 7.30
N VAL A 58 28.23 -36.17 6.80
CA VAL A 58 29.22 -35.25 6.22
C VAL A 58 30.24 -34.80 7.27
N ASP A 59 29.78 -34.41 8.46
CA ASP A 59 30.65 -34.00 9.56
C ASP A 59 31.55 -35.11 10.03
N ILE A 60 31.05 -36.37 10.09
CA ILE A 60 31.87 -37.58 10.38
C ILE A 60 32.92 -37.82 9.28
N ALA A 61 32.52 -37.73 8.00
CA ALA A 61 33.44 -37.91 6.89
C ALA A 61 34.57 -36.87 6.89
N ILE A 62 34.24 -35.58 7.16
CA ILE A 62 35.21 -34.51 7.30
C ILE A 62 36.20 -34.83 8.43
N THR A 63 35.70 -35.27 9.60
CA THR A 63 36.53 -35.63 10.75
C THR A 63 37.49 -36.79 10.38
N TYR A 64 36.98 -37.83 9.73
CA TYR A 64 37.76 -38.98 9.32
C TYR A 64 38.86 -38.60 8.30
N LEU A 65 38.50 -37.85 7.27
CA LEU A 65 39.43 -37.37 6.24
C LEU A 65 40.52 -36.45 6.81
N SER A 66 40.14 -35.57 7.75
CA SER A 66 41.08 -34.67 8.45
C SER A 66 42.10 -35.51 9.28
N GLY A 67 41.63 -36.58 9.94
CA GLY A 67 42.49 -37.47 10.67
C GLY A 67 43.51 -38.18 9.78
N ILE A 68 43.09 -38.72 8.62
CA ILE A 68 44.00 -39.31 7.63
C ILE A 68 44.98 -38.27 7.09
N PHE A 69 44.49 -37.08 6.74
CA PHE A 69 45.31 -36.02 6.16
C PHE A 69 46.42 -35.55 7.11
N VAL A 70 46.07 -35.29 8.38
CA VAL A 70 47.09 -34.89 9.37
C VAL A 70 48.08 -36.04 9.64
N SER A 71 47.61 -37.28 9.72
CA SER A 71 48.48 -38.45 9.87
C SER A 71 49.41 -38.62 8.68
N TRP A 72 48.92 -38.38 7.46
CA TRP A 72 49.74 -38.40 6.25
C TRP A 72 50.87 -37.36 6.27
N LEU A 73 50.56 -36.14 6.75
CA LEU A 73 51.56 -35.08 6.93
C LEU A 73 52.67 -35.46 7.95
N TYR A 74 52.29 -36.11 9.06
CA TYR A 74 53.23 -36.44 10.14
C TYR A 74 54.05 -37.67 9.85
N TYR A 75 53.55 -38.69 9.15
CA TYR A 75 54.17 -39.96 8.93
C TYR A 75 54.65 -40.18 7.49
N HIS A 76 54.81 -39.13 6.68
CA HIS A 76 55.33 -39.22 5.31
C HIS A 76 54.60 -40.27 4.44
N GLY A 77 53.37 -40.12 4.12
CA GLY A 77 52.53 -40.80 3.12
C GLY A 77 52.55 -42.32 3.12
N ALA A 78 53.70 -42.97 2.79
CA ALA A 78 53.81 -44.39 2.65
C ALA A 78 53.53 -45.19 3.95
N VAL A 79 53.98 -44.68 5.10
CA VAL A 79 53.73 -45.29 6.42
C VAL A 79 52.23 -45.19 6.80
N THR A 80 51.57 -44.15 6.39
CA THR A 80 50.14 -43.97 6.65
C THR A 80 49.31 -44.94 5.84
N LEU A 81 49.64 -45.18 4.55
CA LEU A 81 48.92 -46.12 3.69
C LEU A 81 49.11 -47.56 4.17
N GLY A 82 50.30 -47.95 4.64
CA GLY A 82 50.54 -49.27 5.21
C GLY A 82 49.75 -49.54 6.51
N ASN A 83 49.47 -48.53 7.31
CA ASN A 83 48.79 -48.67 8.60
C ASN A 83 47.32 -48.10 8.59
N ILE A 84 46.73 -47.93 7.43
CA ILE A 84 45.45 -47.29 7.28
C ILE A 84 44.31 -47.97 8.06
N LEU A 85 44.33 -49.31 8.17
CA LEU A 85 43.37 -50.09 8.92
C LEU A 85 43.49 -49.85 10.44
N ILE A 86 44.70 -49.74 10.97
CA ILE A 86 44.92 -49.47 12.40
C ILE A 86 44.59 -48.02 12.73
N LEU A 87 44.94 -47.12 11.83
CA LEU A 87 44.57 -45.70 11.94
C LEU A 87 43.04 -45.51 11.92
N SER A 88 42.34 -46.24 11.03
CA SER A 88 40.86 -46.17 10.96
C SER A 88 40.20 -46.66 12.25
N LYS A 89 40.74 -47.72 12.88
CA LYS A 89 40.25 -48.17 14.19
C LYS A 89 40.47 -47.11 15.27
N THR A 90 41.61 -46.42 15.24
CA THR A 90 41.89 -45.31 16.16
C THR A 90 40.95 -44.14 15.90
N MET A 91 40.69 -43.76 14.66
CA MET A 91 39.76 -42.68 14.29
C MET A 91 38.31 -42.96 14.69
N LEU A 92 37.87 -44.24 14.72
CA LEU A 92 36.56 -44.65 15.19
C LEU A 92 36.29 -44.16 16.64
N ILE A 93 37.28 -44.26 17.52
CA ILE A 93 37.17 -43.79 18.91
C ILE A 93 36.95 -42.29 18.93
N TYR A 94 37.73 -41.50 18.16
CA TYR A 94 37.60 -40.09 18.10
C TYR A 94 36.26 -39.63 17.46
N ILE A 95 35.76 -40.42 16.48
CA ILE A 95 34.44 -40.18 15.91
C ILE A 95 33.32 -40.35 16.97
N VAL A 96 33.43 -41.37 17.83
CA VAL A 96 32.47 -41.58 18.92
C VAL A 96 32.46 -40.36 19.88
N ILE A 97 33.66 -39.87 20.25
CA ILE A 97 33.80 -38.67 21.07
C ILE A 97 33.15 -37.47 20.37
N ASN A 98 33.39 -37.29 19.07
CA ASN A 98 32.81 -36.20 18.29
C ASN A 98 31.28 -36.31 18.19
N LEU A 99 30.71 -37.51 18.06
CA LEU A 99 29.27 -37.73 18.07
C LEU A 99 28.62 -37.25 19.37
N VAL A 100 29.26 -37.45 20.51
CA VAL A 100 28.82 -36.92 21.80
C VAL A 100 28.81 -35.38 21.77
N GLY A 101 29.93 -34.77 21.28
CA GLY A 101 30.02 -33.32 21.14
C GLY A 101 28.96 -32.74 20.19
N PHE A 102 28.78 -33.38 19.03
CA PHE A 102 27.78 -32.96 18.05
C PHE A 102 26.34 -33.01 18.63
N ARG A 103 26.04 -34.04 19.44
CA ARG A 103 24.75 -34.18 20.08
C ARG A 103 24.56 -33.14 21.19
N LEU A 104 25.56 -32.85 21.98
CA LEU A 104 25.50 -31.89 23.09
C LEU A 104 25.27 -30.45 22.59
N PHE A 105 25.98 -30.09 21.51
CA PHE A 105 25.89 -28.71 20.94
C PHE A 105 24.90 -28.59 19.77
N HIS A 106 24.16 -29.66 19.45
CA HIS A 106 23.15 -29.69 18.39
C HIS A 106 23.63 -29.15 17.02
N THR A 107 24.86 -29.51 16.60
CA THR A 107 25.49 -29.00 15.39
C THR A 107 24.79 -29.42 14.10
N TYR A 108 24.00 -30.48 14.13
CA TYR A 108 23.27 -31.07 13.00
C TYR A 108 21.84 -30.53 12.87
N SER A 109 21.35 -29.67 13.81
CA SER A 109 20.01 -29.13 13.78
C SER A 109 19.83 -27.98 12.78
N GLY A 110 20.93 -27.41 12.28
CA GLY A 110 20.91 -26.31 11.31
C GLY A 110 20.77 -26.79 9.86
N ILE A 111 20.11 -25.98 9.03
CA ILE A 111 20.05 -26.20 7.58
C ILE A 111 21.34 -25.62 6.97
N ILE A 112 22.24 -26.45 6.46
CA ILE A 112 23.60 -26.07 5.99
C ILE A 112 23.57 -24.87 5.02
N ARG A 113 22.58 -24.84 4.10
CA ARG A 113 22.43 -23.75 3.11
C ARG A 113 22.09 -22.39 3.71
N TYR A 114 21.59 -22.35 4.95
CA TYR A 114 21.27 -21.12 5.69
C TYR A 114 22.16 -20.93 6.91
N SER A 115 23.34 -21.60 6.93
CA SER A 115 24.28 -21.53 8.05
C SER A 115 24.57 -20.09 8.45
N SER A 116 24.33 -19.78 9.71
CA SER A 116 24.60 -18.50 10.35
C SER A 116 25.94 -18.54 11.09
N PHE A 117 26.43 -17.37 11.52
CA PHE A 117 27.59 -17.28 12.41
C PHE A 117 27.42 -18.11 13.69
N VAL A 118 26.19 -18.19 14.20
CA VAL A 118 25.84 -18.99 15.38
C VAL A 118 26.07 -20.48 15.14
N ASP A 119 25.78 -20.99 13.95
CA ASP A 119 26.00 -22.40 13.61
C ASP A 119 27.50 -22.72 13.50
N LEU A 120 28.30 -21.82 12.93
CA LEU A 120 29.76 -21.94 12.93
C LEU A 120 30.32 -21.94 14.36
N TRP A 121 29.80 -21.06 15.22
CA TRP A 121 30.18 -20.99 16.62
C TRP A 121 29.86 -22.29 17.39
N ARG A 122 28.68 -22.89 17.16
CA ARG A 122 28.27 -24.19 17.73
C ARG A 122 29.22 -25.31 17.32
N VAL A 123 29.60 -25.35 16.05
CA VAL A 123 30.59 -26.32 15.55
C VAL A 123 31.94 -26.10 16.24
N GLY A 124 32.40 -24.86 16.37
CA GLY A 124 33.64 -24.54 17.08
C GLY A 124 33.63 -25.01 18.53
N LEU A 125 32.54 -24.74 19.27
CA LEU A 125 32.39 -25.22 20.66
C LEU A 125 32.31 -26.73 20.77
N ALA A 126 31.57 -27.41 19.89
CA ALA A 126 31.48 -28.87 19.88
C ALA A 126 32.84 -29.52 19.66
N MET A 127 33.61 -29.02 18.69
CA MET A 127 34.91 -29.55 18.36
C MET A 127 35.95 -29.23 19.42
N THR A 128 35.92 -28.07 20.04
CA THR A 128 36.79 -27.70 21.18
C THR A 128 36.53 -28.61 22.38
N PHE A 129 35.28 -28.84 22.72
CA PHE A 129 34.88 -29.78 23.76
C PHE A 129 35.38 -31.20 23.44
N SER A 130 35.12 -31.68 22.21
CA SER A 130 35.57 -33.00 21.77
C SER A 130 37.10 -33.14 21.76
N CYS A 131 37.84 -32.08 21.44
CA CYS A 131 39.29 -32.03 21.52
C CYS A 131 39.78 -32.22 22.95
N ILE A 132 39.20 -31.55 23.92
CA ILE A 132 39.56 -31.69 25.35
C ILE A 132 39.29 -33.11 25.83
N VAL A 133 38.12 -33.67 25.50
CA VAL A 133 37.80 -35.07 25.85
C VAL A 133 38.74 -36.05 25.17
N ALA A 134 39.08 -35.80 23.90
CA ALA A 134 40.02 -36.65 23.16
C ALA A 134 41.45 -36.64 23.73
N LEU A 135 41.92 -35.47 24.18
CA LEU A 135 43.21 -35.34 24.87
C LEU A 135 43.22 -36.06 26.22
N ALA A 136 42.12 -35.98 26.97
CA ALA A 136 41.96 -36.75 28.21
C ALA A 136 41.91 -38.25 27.94
N ALA A 137 41.14 -38.69 26.95
CA ALA A 137 41.02 -40.08 26.53
C ALA A 137 42.36 -40.63 25.98
N HIS A 138 43.19 -39.78 25.34
CA HIS A 138 44.50 -40.13 24.82
C HIS A 138 45.40 -40.73 25.90
N TYR A 139 45.40 -40.19 27.11
CA TYR A 139 46.17 -40.70 28.22
C TYR A 139 45.80 -42.16 28.54
N PHE A 140 44.50 -42.50 28.52
CA PHE A 140 44.04 -43.88 28.75
C PHE A 140 44.30 -44.79 27.56
N ILE A 141 44.12 -44.32 26.33
CA ILE A 141 44.38 -45.08 25.08
C ILE A 141 45.91 -45.44 24.97
N TYR A 142 46.78 -44.54 25.43
CA TYR A 142 48.20 -44.71 25.34
C TYR A 142 48.70 -45.95 26.15
N TYR A 143 48.07 -46.23 27.28
CA TYR A 143 48.38 -47.35 28.15
C TYR A 143 47.54 -48.60 27.90
N ALA A 144 46.58 -48.54 26.97
CA ALA A 144 45.70 -49.67 26.69
C ALA A 144 46.44 -50.82 25.96
N PRO A 145 46.10 -52.08 26.25
CA PRO A 145 46.79 -53.26 25.66
C PRO A 145 46.40 -53.55 24.18
N PHE A 146 45.60 -52.64 23.59
CA PHE A 146 45.06 -52.82 22.22
C PHE A 146 45.98 -52.22 21.16
N GLN A 147 45.98 -52.80 19.94
CA GLN A 147 46.70 -52.27 18.78
C GLN A 147 46.03 -51.03 18.18
N PHE A 148 46.37 -49.88 18.74
CA PHE A 148 45.99 -48.58 18.21
C PHE A 148 47.19 -47.75 17.77
N VAL A 149 46.99 -46.85 16.78
CA VAL A 149 48.04 -45.88 16.47
C VAL A 149 48.16 -44.89 17.61
N ARG A 150 49.35 -44.82 18.23
CA ARG A 150 49.62 -43.89 19.34
C ARG A 150 49.85 -42.49 18.80
N LEU A 151 48.75 -41.70 18.62
CA LEU A 151 48.83 -40.30 18.20
C LEU A 151 49.46 -39.47 19.31
N GLN A 152 50.33 -38.54 18.97
CA GLN A 152 50.87 -37.57 19.96
C GLN A 152 49.81 -36.49 20.21
N GLY A 153 49.80 -35.88 21.40
CA GLY A 153 48.82 -34.83 21.75
C GLY A 153 48.79 -33.65 20.75
N ARG A 154 49.96 -33.24 20.23
CA ARG A 154 50.08 -32.24 19.17
C ARG A 154 49.39 -32.64 17.83
N GLN A 155 49.37 -33.93 17.53
CA GLN A 155 48.68 -34.46 16.35
C GLN A 155 47.18 -34.43 16.55
N ILE A 156 46.69 -34.76 17.74
CA ILE A 156 45.27 -34.66 18.09
C ILE A 156 44.79 -33.22 17.95
N ILE A 157 45.51 -32.26 18.50
CA ILE A 157 45.16 -30.82 18.36
C ILE A 157 45.14 -30.42 16.88
N ALA A 158 46.15 -30.81 16.10
CA ALA A 158 46.20 -30.52 14.67
C ALA A 158 45.01 -31.12 13.90
N ILE A 159 44.59 -32.37 14.20
CA ILE A 159 43.41 -33.00 13.61
C ILE A 159 42.16 -32.16 13.89
N TYR A 160 41.94 -31.72 15.14
CA TYR A 160 40.75 -30.93 15.50
C TYR A 160 40.76 -29.54 14.87
N VAL A 161 41.91 -28.86 14.80
CA VAL A 161 42.03 -27.57 14.11
C VAL A 161 41.70 -27.70 12.61
N VAL A 162 42.28 -28.69 11.94
CA VAL A 162 41.99 -28.95 10.51
C VAL A 162 40.52 -29.30 10.29
N THR A 163 39.93 -30.09 11.21
CA THR A 163 38.52 -30.49 11.13
C THR A 163 37.61 -29.28 11.28
N ILE A 164 37.89 -28.37 12.24
CA ILE A 164 37.08 -27.10 12.41
C ILE A 164 37.14 -26.29 11.13
N LEU A 165 38.33 -26.04 10.61
CA LEU A 165 38.52 -25.24 9.38
C LEU A 165 37.81 -25.88 8.18
N ALA A 166 37.91 -27.21 8.03
CA ALA A 166 37.26 -27.94 6.95
C ALA A 166 35.73 -27.91 7.07
N MET A 167 35.16 -28.06 8.27
CA MET A 167 33.72 -27.97 8.51
C MET A 167 33.20 -26.56 8.26
N TRP A 168 33.91 -25.54 8.69
CA TRP A 168 33.55 -24.13 8.43
C TRP A 168 33.61 -23.82 6.94
N GLY A 169 34.74 -24.21 6.29
CA GLY A 169 34.90 -24.02 4.84
C GLY A 169 33.82 -24.73 4.03
N PHE A 170 33.45 -25.95 4.40
CA PHE A 170 32.38 -26.70 3.75
C PHE A 170 31.02 -26.00 3.89
N ARG A 171 30.66 -25.52 5.09
CA ARG A 171 29.39 -24.79 5.33
C ARG A 171 29.33 -23.48 4.55
N VAL A 172 30.42 -22.71 4.54
CA VAL A 172 30.51 -21.46 3.77
C VAL A 172 30.44 -21.75 2.27
N LEU A 173 31.13 -22.80 1.78
CA LEU A 173 31.10 -23.20 0.38
C LEU A 173 29.71 -23.60 -0.08
N VAL A 174 29.02 -24.46 0.69
CA VAL A 174 27.64 -24.87 0.37
C VAL A 174 26.68 -23.68 0.33
N LYS A 175 26.81 -22.74 1.28
CA LYS A 175 26.02 -21.51 1.29
C LYS A 175 26.33 -20.67 0.05
N SER A 176 27.58 -20.41 -0.25
CA SER A 176 27.98 -19.62 -1.43
C SER A 176 27.49 -20.24 -2.74
N LEU A 177 27.64 -21.56 -2.91
CA LEU A 177 27.13 -22.26 -4.10
C LEU A 177 25.61 -22.19 -4.20
N TYR A 178 24.91 -22.26 -3.07
CA TYR A 178 23.46 -22.11 -3.05
C TYR A 178 23.04 -20.69 -3.47
N ASP A 179 23.67 -19.65 -2.90
CA ASP A 179 23.38 -18.26 -3.20
C ASP A 179 23.64 -17.93 -4.68
N VAL A 180 24.73 -18.46 -5.27
CA VAL A 180 25.06 -18.28 -6.70
C VAL A 180 24.11 -19.05 -7.62
N SER A 181 23.80 -20.32 -7.31
CA SER A 181 22.99 -21.19 -8.18
C SER A 181 21.52 -20.81 -8.24
N PHE A 182 21.04 -20.06 -7.25
CA PHE A 182 19.66 -19.66 -7.14
C PHE A 182 19.42 -18.14 -7.19
N SER A 183 20.41 -17.33 -7.57
CA SER A 183 20.16 -15.99 -8.01
C SER A 183 19.29 -16.06 -9.27
N SER A 184 17.96 -16.06 -9.08
CA SER A 184 16.98 -16.17 -10.16
C SER A 184 17.09 -14.93 -11.05
N ASP A 185 17.56 -15.09 -12.26
CA ASP A 185 17.57 -14.06 -13.32
C ASP A 185 16.14 -13.64 -13.78
N LYS A 186 15.09 -14.20 -13.17
CA LYS A 186 13.69 -14.05 -13.60
C LYS A 186 12.93 -12.91 -12.88
N GLY A 187 13.53 -12.23 -11.89
CA GLY A 187 12.90 -11.12 -11.18
C GLY A 187 13.07 -9.77 -11.89
N LEU A 188 12.16 -8.79 -11.62
CA LEU A 188 12.30 -7.40 -12.07
C LEU A 188 13.57 -6.80 -11.42
N ARG A 189 14.50 -6.31 -12.24
CA ARG A 189 15.69 -5.62 -11.73
C ARG A 189 15.28 -4.33 -11.06
N CYS A 190 15.55 -4.21 -9.76
CA CYS A 190 15.05 -3.08 -8.98
C CYS A 190 16.15 -2.33 -8.22
N LEU A 191 15.88 -1.05 -7.96
CA LEU A 191 16.55 -0.23 -6.97
C LEU A 191 15.59 0.02 -5.80
N ILE A 192 16.12 0.19 -4.59
CA ILE A 192 15.35 0.57 -3.41
C ILE A 192 15.61 2.03 -3.10
N TYR A 193 14.56 2.84 -3.01
CA TYR A 193 14.67 4.23 -2.55
C TYR A 193 14.62 4.28 -1.02
N GLY A 194 15.78 4.60 -0.43
CA GLY A 194 16.01 4.65 1.01
C GLY A 194 17.01 3.62 1.52
N VAL A 195 17.97 4.09 2.34
CA VAL A 195 19.12 3.32 2.86
C VAL A 195 19.05 3.05 4.35
N LYS A 196 18.03 3.58 5.07
CA LYS A 196 17.81 3.36 6.50
C LYS A 196 17.09 2.03 6.75
N GLU A 197 16.73 1.76 7.99
CA GLU A 197 16.18 0.47 8.46
C GLU A 197 15.10 -0.13 7.55
N GLY A 198 14.10 0.66 7.12
CA GLY A 198 13.05 0.20 6.22
C GLY A 198 13.56 -0.25 4.84
N GLY A 199 14.55 0.46 4.27
CA GLY A 199 15.18 0.10 2.99
C GLY A 199 16.04 -1.15 3.12
N VAL A 200 16.82 -1.25 4.20
CA VAL A 200 17.65 -2.43 4.51
C VAL A 200 16.76 -3.67 4.73
N GLY A 201 15.65 -3.52 5.47
CA GLY A 201 14.67 -4.58 5.69
C GLY A 201 14.06 -5.10 4.38
N LEU A 202 13.63 -4.21 3.49
CA LEU A 202 13.16 -4.57 2.15
C LEU A 202 14.25 -5.27 1.32
N GLY A 203 15.48 -4.75 1.36
CA GLY A 203 16.63 -5.35 0.68
C GLY A 203 16.89 -6.78 1.15
N LYS A 204 16.88 -7.02 2.46
CA LYS A 204 17.01 -8.36 3.05
C LYS A 204 15.86 -9.28 2.62
N SER A 205 14.62 -8.78 2.58
CA SER A 205 13.44 -9.56 2.15
C SER A 205 13.51 -9.94 0.66
N ILE A 206 13.99 -9.05 -0.20
CA ILE A 206 14.24 -9.35 -1.61
C ILE A 206 15.39 -10.39 -1.73
N HIS A 207 16.47 -10.20 -0.99
CA HIS A 207 17.63 -11.10 -1.01
C HIS A 207 17.30 -12.49 -0.46
N SER A 208 16.49 -12.59 0.60
CA SER A 208 16.02 -13.86 1.18
C SER A 208 14.89 -14.54 0.40
N ARG A 209 14.53 -14.04 -0.77
CA ARG A 209 13.46 -14.52 -1.68
C ARG A 209 12.03 -14.44 -1.15
N LYS A 210 11.78 -13.83 -0.04
CA LYS A 210 10.43 -13.56 0.42
C LYS A 210 9.67 -12.70 -0.59
N LEU A 211 10.40 -11.86 -1.37
CA LEU A 211 9.90 -11.05 -2.49
C LEU A 211 10.56 -11.48 -3.82
N SER A 212 10.39 -12.74 -4.23
CA SER A 212 11.03 -13.35 -5.42
C SER A 212 10.74 -12.66 -6.75
N ARG A 213 9.74 -11.75 -6.78
CA ARG A 213 9.38 -10.93 -7.95
C ARG A 213 10.46 -9.91 -8.32
N PHE A 214 11.35 -9.56 -7.41
CA PHE A 214 12.35 -8.50 -7.56
C PHE A 214 13.78 -9.04 -7.48
N GLN A 215 14.68 -8.40 -8.23
CA GLN A 215 16.13 -8.61 -8.16
C GLN A 215 16.80 -7.29 -7.77
N LEU A 216 17.36 -7.22 -6.57
CA LEU A 216 18.02 -6.01 -6.07
C LEU A 216 19.32 -5.74 -6.85
N LYS A 217 19.46 -4.53 -7.42
CA LYS A 217 20.63 -4.05 -8.16
C LYS A 217 21.30 -2.83 -7.53
N GLY A 218 20.68 -2.22 -6.52
CA GLY A 218 21.23 -1.09 -5.78
C GLY A 218 20.20 -0.38 -4.93
N PHE A 219 20.67 0.64 -4.24
CA PHE A 219 19.85 1.56 -3.46
C PHE A 219 19.96 2.96 -4.04
N ILE A 220 18.94 3.80 -3.79
CA ILE A 220 18.92 5.21 -4.15
C ILE A 220 18.71 6.04 -2.87
N THR A 221 19.44 7.14 -2.72
CA THR A 221 19.31 8.02 -1.57
C THR A 221 19.56 9.49 -1.92
N ASN A 222 18.90 10.38 -1.16
CA ASN A 222 19.22 11.82 -1.16
C ASN A 222 20.26 12.19 -0.09
N ASP A 223 20.71 11.23 0.73
CA ASP A 223 21.66 11.47 1.82
C ASP A 223 23.09 11.20 1.32
N ASP A 224 23.88 12.28 1.15
CA ASP A 224 25.26 12.22 0.66
C ASP A 224 26.19 11.36 1.52
N LYS A 225 25.85 11.12 2.79
CA LYS A 225 26.64 10.28 3.71
C LYS A 225 26.73 8.82 3.24
N PHE A 226 25.78 8.36 2.44
CA PHE A 226 25.72 7.00 1.92
C PHE A 226 26.11 6.89 0.44
N ARG A 227 26.48 7.99 -0.20
CA ARG A 227 26.92 8.03 -1.60
C ARG A 227 28.05 7.02 -1.84
N ASP A 228 27.96 6.26 -2.92
CA ASP A 228 28.92 5.25 -3.39
C ASP A 228 29.26 4.12 -2.40
N LYS A 229 28.59 4.02 -1.28
CA LYS A 229 28.77 2.90 -0.34
C LYS A 229 28.14 1.61 -0.87
N ILE A 230 28.61 0.49 -0.33
CA ILE A 230 28.05 -0.84 -0.61
C ILE A 230 27.15 -1.24 0.55
N LEU A 231 25.91 -1.64 0.25
CA LEU A 231 24.92 -2.09 1.21
C LEU A 231 24.28 -3.38 0.68
N LEU A 232 24.31 -4.47 1.45
CA LEU A 232 23.83 -5.79 1.03
C LEU A 232 24.43 -6.23 -0.34
N ASP A 233 25.75 -6.08 -0.51
CA ASP A 233 26.53 -6.41 -1.70
C ASP A 233 26.15 -5.62 -2.97
N VAL A 234 25.35 -4.57 -2.87
CA VAL A 234 24.98 -3.69 -3.99
C VAL A 234 25.31 -2.22 -3.69
N LYS A 235 25.57 -1.44 -4.75
CA LYS A 235 25.98 -0.04 -4.66
C LYS A 235 24.79 0.87 -4.30
N VAL A 236 25.09 1.93 -3.55
CA VAL A 236 24.15 3.03 -3.24
C VAL A 236 24.42 4.18 -4.21
N TYR A 237 23.37 4.63 -4.91
CA TYR A 237 23.40 5.70 -5.90
C TYR A 237 22.76 6.98 -5.34
N PRO A 238 23.32 8.15 -5.60
CA PRO A 238 22.65 9.42 -5.29
C PRO A 238 21.49 9.68 -6.26
N VAL A 239 20.60 10.59 -5.85
CA VAL A 239 19.56 11.14 -6.74
C VAL A 239 20.14 12.36 -7.44
N ASP A 240 20.81 12.14 -8.55
CA ASP A 240 21.43 13.16 -9.41
C ASP A 240 21.17 12.88 -10.89
N ASP A 241 21.75 13.70 -11.77
CA ASP A 241 21.58 13.58 -13.22
C ASP A 241 22.18 12.28 -13.79
N GLU A 242 23.14 11.66 -13.08
CA GLU A 242 23.76 10.39 -13.49
C GLU A 242 22.84 9.18 -13.23
N LEU A 243 21.82 9.32 -12.38
CA LEU A 243 20.89 8.22 -12.07
C LEU A 243 20.20 7.69 -13.32
N ALA A 244 19.92 8.55 -14.30
CA ALA A 244 19.32 8.15 -15.57
C ALA A 244 20.20 7.16 -16.36
N SER A 245 21.53 7.36 -16.36
CA SER A 245 22.48 6.45 -17.01
C SER A 245 22.56 5.13 -16.27
N VAL A 246 22.63 5.14 -14.94
CA VAL A 246 22.63 3.93 -14.09
C VAL A 246 21.38 3.07 -14.34
N ILE A 247 20.21 3.69 -14.46
CA ILE A 247 18.94 2.99 -14.74
C ILE A 247 18.99 2.27 -16.09
N LYS A 248 19.52 2.94 -17.12
CA LYS A 248 19.65 2.37 -18.47
C LYS A 248 20.72 1.28 -18.51
N ASP A 249 21.91 1.51 -18.00
CA ASP A 249 23.05 0.60 -18.06
C ASP A 249 22.79 -0.71 -17.30
N LYS A 250 22.13 -0.61 -16.15
CA LYS A 250 21.76 -1.80 -15.34
C LYS A 250 20.43 -2.40 -15.76
N ASN A 251 19.75 -1.82 -16.75
CA ASN A 251 18.42 -2.23 -17.20
C ASN A 251 17.43 -2.36 -16.03
N ILE A 252 17.33 -1.28 -15.23
CA ILE A 252 16.45 -1.22 -14.07
C ILE A 252 15.00 -1.12 -14.55
N GLN A 253 14.17 -2.03 -14.09
CA GLN A 253 12.76 -2.15 -14.47
C GLN A 253 11.80 -1.69 -13.37
N ALA A 254 12.30 -1.60 -12.13
CA ALA A 254 11.48 -1.22 -10.99
C ALA A 254 12.26 -0.38 -9.97
N VAL A 255 11.55 0.48 -9.26
CA VAL A 255 12.02 1.12 -8.02
C VAL A 255 11.04 0.77 -6.91
N VAL A 256 11.56 0.33 -5.77
CA VAL A 256 10.76 0.02 -4.58
C VAL A 256 11.01 1.11 -3.54
N VAL A 257 9.96 1.82 -3.16
CA VAL A 257 10.04 2.90 -2.18
C VAL A 257 9.94 2.32 -0.78
N SER A 258 10.92 2.63 0.07
CA SER A 258 10.89 2.24 1.49
C SER A 258 9.74 2.94 2.22
N PRO A 259 9.02 2.26 3.14
CA PRO A 259 7.91 2.86 3.89
C PRO A 259 8.27 4.17 4.58
N LEU A 260 9.46 4.26 5.19
CA LEU A 260 9.96 5.46 5.87
C LEU A 260 10.41 6.60 4.93
N GLN A 261 10.40 6.38 3.62
CA GLN A 261 10.78 7.38 2.61
C GLN A 261 9.62 7.77 1.69
N THR A 262 8.41 7.32 2.01
CA THR A 262 7.21 7.56 1.20
C THR A 262 6.96 9.05 1.00
N ASP A 263 7.01 9.85 2.07
CA ASP A 263 6.74 11.29 1.99
C ASP A 263 7.86 12.05 1.26
N ASN A 264 9.12 11.68 1.51
CA ASN A 264 10.26 12.23 0.77
C ASN A 264 10.18 11.92 -0.73
N PHE A 265 9.69 10.73 -1.08
CA PHE A 265 9.47 10.35 -2.47
C PHE A 265 8.31 11.13 -3.09
N ARG A 266 7.18 11.29 -2.37
CA ARG A 266 6.02 12.09 -2.81
C ARG A 266 6.38 13.54 -3.09
N ASN A 267 7.28 14.12 -2.29
CA ASN A 267 7.73 15.51 -2.44
C ASN A 267 8.84 15.70 -3.48
N ASN A 268 9.43 14.62 -4.00
CA ASN A 268 10.49 14.68 -5.00
C ASN A 268 9.94 14.47 -6.42
N GLN A 269 9.30 15.51 -6.97
CA GLN A 269 8.71 15.46 -8.32
C GLN A 269 9.75 15.18 -9.41
N LYS A 270 10.96 15.74 -9.30
CA LYS A 270 12.04 15.53 -10.28
C LYS A 270 12.41 14.05 -10.41
N LEU A 271 12.55 13.35 -9.29
CA LEU A 271 12.83 11.91 -9.29
C LEU A 271 11.65 11.11 -9.87
N GLN A 272 10.41 11.45 -9.50
CA GLN A 272 9.22 10.81 -10.05
C GLN A 272 9.14 10.94 -11.57
N ASP A 273 9.30 12.17 -12.09
CA ASP A 273 9.24 12.46 -13.52
C ASP A 273 10.37 11.76 -14.29
N LEU A 274 11.57 11.66 -13.71
CA LEU A 274 12.69 10.91 -14.25
C LEU A 274 12.35 9.41 -14.38
N LEU A 275 11.89 8.79 -13.28
CA LEU A 275 11.56 7.35 -13.25
C LEU A 275 10.42 7.01 -14.20
N ILE A 276 9.37 7.84 -14.20
CA ILE A 276 8.21 7.68 -15.07
C ILE A 276 8.62 7.86 -16.54
N GLY A 277 9.42 8.91 -16.85
CA GLY A 277 9.92 9.18 -18.20
C GLY A 277 10.80 8.05 -18.76
N LEU A 278 11.51 7.31 -17.91
CA LEU A 278 12.31 6.14 -18.27
C LEU A 278 11.49 4.83 -18.33
N GLY A 279 10.18 4.86 -18.02
CA GLY A 279 9.32 3.68 -18.01
C GLY A 279 9.57 2.71 -16.85
N VAL A 280 10.21 3.18 -15.76
CA VAL A 280 10.51 2.37 -14.59
C VAL A 280 9.24 2.21 -13.74
N LYS A 281 8.89 0.96 -13.41
CA LYS A 281 7.73 0.67 -12.53
C LYS A 281 8.06 1.04 -11.08
N ILE A 282 7.22 1.83 -10.45
CA ILE A 282 7.41 2.23 -9.07
C ILE A 282 6.48 1.38 -8.19
N PHE A 283 7.03 0.87 -7.08
CA PHE A 283 6.29 0.07 -6.10
C PHE A 283 6.44 0.71 -4.72
N MET A 284 5.32 0.77 -3.99
CA MET A 284 5.28 1.25 -2.61
C MET A 284 4.66 0.17 -1.71
N ALA A 285 5.04 0.18 -0.44
CA ALA A 285 4.36 -0.63 0.56
C ALA A 285 2.92 -0.11 0.70
N SER A 286 1.94 -1.03 0.75
CA SER A 286 0.58 -0.62 1.09
C SER A 286 0.56 -0.06 2.52
N ASP A 287 -0.15 1.04 2.75
CA ASP A 287 -0.37 1.65 4.07
C ASP A 287 -1.12 0.67 5.00
N ALA A 288 -0.42 -0.29 5.53
CA ALA A 288 -0.96 -1.21 6.49
C ALA A 288 -0.13 -1.12 7.76
N LYS A 289 -0.69 -0.50 8.77
CA LYS A 289 -0.25 -0.41 10.16
C LYS A 289 1.03 0.42 10.39
N VAL A 290 1.04 1.16 11.48
CA VAL A 290 2.26 1.76 12.04
C VAL A 290 3.37 0.73 12.01
N TRP A 291 4.36 0.93 11.14
CA TRP A 291 5.49 0.03 11.00
C TRP A 291 6.34 0.10 12.30
N ASN A 292 6.55 -1.05 12.92
CA ASN A 292 7.52 -1.20 13.99
C ASN A 292 8.83 -1.76 13.42
N PRO A 293 10.00 -1.35 13.94
CA PRO A 293 11.31 -1.87 13.51
C PRO A 293 11.43 -3.40 13.56
N ASP A 294 10.66 -4.05 14.42
CA ASP A 294 10.63 -5.50 14.62
C ASP A 294 9.66 -6.24 13.68
N ASP A 295 8.88 -5.52 12.86
CA ASP A 295 7.94 -6.15 11.92
C ASP A 295 8.68 -6.91 10.81
N ASP A 296 8.31 -8.18 10.61
CA ASP A 296 8.83 -9.01 9.53
C ASP A 296 8.25 -8.57 8.18
N PHE A 297 9.12 -8.05 7.29
CA PHE A 297 8.78 -7.63 5.93
C PHE A 297 8.22 -8.76 5.03
N SER A 298 8.11 -9.98 5.52
CA SER A 298 7.52 -11.11 4.77
C SER A 298 6.07 -10.89 4.37
N HIS A 299 5.35 -10.03 5.09
CA HIS A 299 3.93 -9.72 4.86
C HIS A 299 3.68 -8.36 4.21
N VAL A 300 4.74 -7.61 3.84
CA VAL A 300 4.59 -6.33 3.15
C VAL A 300 4.10 -6.57 1.72
N SER A 301 2.86 -6.19 1.46
CA SER A 301 2.31 -6.18 0.10
C SER A 301 2.83 -4.96 -0.65
N LEU A 302 3.69 -5.18 -1.65
CA LEU A 302 4.15 -4.14 -2.54
C LEU A 302 3.14 -3.94 -3.67
N LYS A 303 2.54 -2.76 -3.73
CA LYS A 303 1.61 -2.35 -4.80
C LYS A 303 2.35 -1.51 -5.84
N PRO A 304 2.03 -1.65 -7.13
CA PRO A 304 2.40 -0.65 -8.13
C PRO A 304 1.86 0.69 -7.68
N ILE A 305 2.66 1.73 -7.85
CA ILE A 305 2.26 3.10 -7.48
C ILE A 305 1.03 3.52 -8.27
N SER A 306 0.09 4.14 -7.61
CA SER A 306 -1.04 4.80 -8.23
C SER A 306 -0.79 6.30 -8.35
N ILE A 307 -1.55 7.00 -9.19
CA ILE A 307 -1.41 8.45 -9.33
C ILE A 307 -1.70 9.19 -8.02
N GLU A 308 -2.58 8.60 -7.22
CA GLU A 308 -2.95 9.10 -5.91
C GLU A 308 -1.76 9.12 -4.93
N ASP A 309 -0.81 8.19 -5.11
CA ASP A 309 0.40 8.07 -4.28
C ASP A 309 1.50 9.07 -4.66
N LEU A 310 1.42 9.68 -5.87
CA LEU A 310 2.42 10.60 -6.40
C LEU A 310 2.16 12.07 -6.05
N LEU A 311 0.97 12.40 -5.57
CA LEU A 311 0.65 13.80 -5.27
C LEU A 311 1.33 14.24 -3.97
N PRO A 312 2.01 15.41 -3.96
CA PRO A 312 2.65 15.95 -2.76
C PRO A 312 1.63 16.16 -1.65
N ARG A 313 1.93 15.73 -0.43
CA ARG A 313 1.00 15.85 0.70
C ARG A 313 1.70 15.89 2.04
N GLU A 314 1.11 16.67 2.94
CA GLU A 314 1.37 16.57 4.36
C GLU A 314 0.41 15.56 5.00
N GLN A 315 0.91 14.73 5.90
CA GLN A 315 0.06 13.84 6.67
C GLN A 315 -0.89 14.66 7.55
N ILE A 316 -2.18 14.28 7.51
CA ILE A 316 -3.20 14.90 8.37
C ILE A 316 -3.24 14.13 9.69
N GLU A 317 -2.82 14.82 10.75
CA GLU A 317 -2.89 14.33 12.11
C GLU A 317 -4.18 14.86 12.76
N VAL A 318 -5.02 13.99 13.28
CA VAL A 318 -6.26 14.30 14.00
C VAL A 318 -6.20 13.70 15.39
N ASN A 319 -6.98 14.26 16.32
CA ASN A 319 -7.05 13.73 17.68
C ASN A 319 -7.97 12.48 17.74
N MET A 320 -7.37 11.32 17.53
CA MET A 320 -8.09 10.03 17.53
C MET A 320 -8.73 9.73 18.89
N SER A 321 -8.23 10.27 20.00
CA SER A 321 -8.82 10.08 21.34
C SER A 321 -10.16 10.79 21.45
N ASP A 322 -10.21 12.08 21.11
CA ASP A 322 -11.43 12.90 21.21
C ASP A 322 -12.52 12.39 20.29
N ILE A 323 -12.14 11.98 19.06
CA ILE A 323 -13.06 11.33 18.11
C ILE A 323 -13.61 10.02 18.72
N GLY A 324 -12.73 9.22 19.32
CA GLY A 324 -13.11 7.97 19.98
C GLY A 324 -14.07 8.19 21.15
N ASP A 325 -13.86 9.22 21.95
CA ASP A 325 -14.72 9.55 23.09
C ASP A 325 -16.10 10.05 22.63
N MET A 326 -16.16 10.75 21.50
CA MET A 326 -17.43 11.14 20.88
C MET A 326 -18.22 9.93 20.39
N LEU A 327 -17.59 8.96 19.73
CA LEU A 327 -18.26 7.90 18.96
C LEU A 327 -18.48 6.60 19.70
N ARG A 328 -17.61 6.26 20.67
CA ARG A 328 -17.66 4.97 21.36
C ARG A 328 -18.96 4.77 22.11
N GLY A 329 -19.63 3.65 21.84
CA GLY A 329 -20.90 3.28 22.48
C GLY A 329 -22.08 4.17 22.10
N LYS A 330 -22.00 4.94 21.01
CA LYS A 330 -23.07 5.82 20.50
C LYS A 330 -23.77 5.22 19.29
N CYS A 331 -25.01 5.59 19.08
CA CYS A 331 -25.75 5.30 17.86
C CYS A 331 -25.41 6.35 16.80
N VAL A 332 -24.82 5.93 15.68
CA VAL A 332 -24.37 6.82 14.60
C VAL A 332 -25.13 6.53 13.31
N MET A 333 -25.80 7.53 12.76
CA MET A 333 -26.45 7.45 11.47
C MET A 333 -25.55 8.05 10.38
N ILE A 334 -25.39 7.34 9.26
CA ILE A 334 -24.67 7.84 8.08
C ILE A 334 -25.61 7.71 6.89
N THR A 335 -25.87 8.83 6.21
CA THR A 335 -26.65 8.85 4.97
C THR A 335 -25.75 9.05 3.77
N GLY A 336 -26.02 8.34 2.66
CA GLY A 336 -25.11 8.25 1.52
C GLY A 336 -23.90 7.38 1.83
N ASP A 337 -24.08 6.39 2.71
CA ASP A 337 -23.04 5.51 3.22
C ASP A 337 -22.43 4.61 2.14
N ALA A 338 -23.14 4.34 1.05
CA ALA A 338 -22.63 3.58 -0.08
C ALA A 338 -21.84 4.44 -1.10
N GLY A 339 -21.82 5.76 -0.92
CA GLY A 339 -21.00 6.68 -1.70
C GLY A 339 -19.52 6.65 -1.30
N SER A 340 -18.65 7.31 -2.09
CA SER A 340 -17.18 7.31 -1.87
C SER A 340 -16.77 7.90 -0.50
N ILE A 341 -17.41 9.00 -0.06
CA ILE A 341 -17.16 9.59 1.26
C ILE A 341 -17.85 8.76 2.34
N GLY A 342 -19.14 8.44 2.14
CA GLY A 342 -19.93 7.71 3.13
C GLY A 342 -19.32 6.36 3.49
N SER A 343 -18.85 5.56 2.52
CA SER A 343 -18.25 4.26 2.75
C SER A 343 -16.94 4.32 3.56
N GLU A 344 -16.15 5.37 3.35
CA GLU A 344 -14.96 5.59 4.15
C GLU A 344 -15.31 6.10 5.56
N MET A 345 -16.33 6.96 5.68
CA MET A 345 -16.86 7.37 6.99
C MET A 345 -17.34 6.15 7.80
N VAL A 346 -18.07 5.22 7.15
CA VAL A 346 -18.48 3.95 7.78
C VAL A 346 -17.27 3.20 8.32
N ARG A 347 -16.20 3.03 7.51
CA ARG A 347 -15.00 2.30 7.92
C ARG A 347 -14.29 2.98 9.09
N GLN A 348 -14.12 4.30 9.03
CA GLN A 348 -13.43 5.04 10.09
C GLN A 348 -14.25 5.07 11.39
N ILE A 349 -15.55 5.30 11.32
CA ILE A 349 -16.43 5.34 12.51
C ILE A 349 -16.53 3.95 13.16
N ALA A 350 -16.67 2.88 12.35
CA ALA A 350 -16.76 1.52 12.87
C ALA A 350 -15.53 1.12 13.69
N ALA A 351 -14.34 1.64 13.35
CA ALA A 351 -13.10 1.38 14.08
C ALA A 351 -13.12 1.90 15.54
N PHE A 352 -13.97 2.89 15.86
CA PHE A 352 -14.12 3.44 17.21
C PHE A 352 -15.12 2.67 18.09
N GLY A 353 -15.82 1.66 17.57
CA GLY A 353 -16.75 0.81 18.33
C GLY A 353 -18.02 1.53 18.77
N PRO A 354 -18.81 2.12 17.85
CA PRO A 354 -20.14 2.61 18.16
C PRO A 354 -21.04 1.47 18.63
N SER A 355 -22.09 1.77 19.39
CA SER A 355 -23.08 0.77 19.85
C SER A 355 -23.93 0.27 18.69
N ASP A 356 -24.30 1.16 17.77
CA ASP A 356 -25.08 0.85 16.59
C ASP A 356 -24.77 1.82 15.45
N MET A 357 -24.81 1.33 14.21
CA MET A 357 -24.64 2.14 13.00
C MET A 357 -25.86 2.01 12.10
N VAL A 358 -26.50 3.12 11.78
CA VAL A 358 -27.66 3.18 10.89
C VAL A 358 -27.19 3.73 9.53
N LEU A 359 -27.06 2.84 8.55
CA LEU A 359 -26.45 3.11 7.25
C LEU A 359 -27.53 3.20 6.19
N ILE A 360 -27.67 4.36 5.54
CA ILE A 360 -28.80 4.67 4.65
C ILE A 360 -28.30 5.15 3.30
N ASP A 361 -28.61 4.39 2.26
CA ASP A 361 -28.41 4.79 0.87
C ASP A 361 -29.60 4.33 0.01
N GLN A 362 -29.87 5.03 -1.10
CA GLN A 362 -30.91 4.61 -2.04
C GLN A 362 -30.41 3.57 -3.06
N ALA A 363 -29.10 3.42 -3.22
CA ALA A 363 -28.47 2.53 -4.18
C ALA A 363 -28.29 1.12 -3.56
N GLU A 364 -29.14 0.16 -3.95
CA GLU A 364 -29.19 -1.18 -3.35
C GLU A 364 -27.86 -1.95 -3.50
N THR A 365 -27.30 -2.02 -4.71
CA THR A 365 -26.09 -2.82 -4.97
C THR A 365 -24.87 -2.31 -4.20
N PRO A 366 -24.51 -1.01 -4.20
CA PRO A 366 -23.43 -0.52 -3.35
C PRO A 366 -23.74 -0.70 -1.84
N GLN A 367 -25.00 -0.64 -1.43
CA GLN A 367 -25.41 -0.88 -0.05
C GLN A 367 -25.18 -2.34 0.38
N HIS A 368 -25.32 -3.28 -0.54
CA HIS A 368 -24.96 -4.66 -0.31
C HIS A 368 -23.45 -4.82 -0.05
N ASP A 369 -22.61 -4.11 -0.79
CA ASP A 369 -21.15 -4.12 -0.59
C ASP A 369 -20.77 -3.59 0.80
N ILE A 370 -21.43 -2.53 1.28
CA ILE A 370 -21.26 -2.02 2.65
C ILE A 370 -21.60 -3.10 3.68
N ARG A 371 -22.71 -3.80 3.51
CA ARG A 371 -23.11 -4.91 4.38
C ARG A 371 -22.05 -6.01 4.45
N LEU A 372 -21.49 -6.39 3.32
CA LEU A 372 -20.42 -7.41 3.24
C LEU A 372 -19.14 -6.90 3.92
N MET A 373 -18.77 -5.66 3.69
CA MET A 373 -17.61 -5.02 4.33
C MET A 373 -17.77 -5.01 5.86
N MET A 374 -18.91 -4.57 6.39
CA MET A 374 -19.17 -4.55 7.83
C MET A 374 -19.05 -5.93 8.44
N LYS A 375 -19.65 -6.96 7.82
CA LYS A 375 -19.55 -8.34 8.30
C LYS A 375 -18.12 -8.87 8.33
N LYS A 376 -17.31 -8.49 7.35
CA LYS A 376 -15.92 -8.99 7.19
C LYS A 376 -14.93 -8.23 8.09
N GLU A 377 -14.99 -6.91 8.08
CA GLU A 377 -13.97 -6.06 8.72
C GLU A 377 -14.35 -5.68 10.16
N PHE A 378 -15.65 -5.53 10.46
CA PHE A 378 -16.16 -5.08 11.75
C PHE A 378 -17.28 -5.97 12.32
N PRO A 379 -17.06 -7.29 12.48
CA PRO A 379 -18.12 -8.24 12.86
C PRO A 379 -18.70 -8.00 14.26
N LYS A 380 -18.05 -7.19 15.09
CA LYS A 380 -18.50 -6.87 16.45
C LYS A 380 -19.35 -5.59 16.52
N VAL A 381 -19.43 -4.81 15.45
CA VAL A 381 -20.20 -3.57 15.40
C VAL A 381 -21.59 -3.88 14.85
N ALA A 382 -22.64 -3.54 15.60
CA ALA A 382 -24.00 -3.63 15.10
C ALA A 382 -24.22 -2.59 13.99
N ALA A 383 -24.66 -3.05 12.81
CA ALA A 383 -24.90 -2.16 11.66
C ALA A 383 -26.17 -2.55 10.92
N GLN A 384 -27.05 -1.58 10.74
CA GLN A 384 -28.31 -1.70 10.01
C GLN A 384 -28.15 -1.02 8.64
N THR A 385 -28.04 -1.82 7.58
CA THR A 385 -27.99 -1.31 6.21
C THR A 385 -29.39 -1.19 5.64
N ILE A 386 -29.82 0.03 5.30
CA ILE A 386 -31.19 0.35 4.91
C ILE A 386 -31.18 0.99 3.51
N VAL A 387 -31.89 0.36 2.57
CA VAL A 387 -32.09 0.93 1.23
C VAL A 387 -33.26 1.89 1.26
N LEU A 388 -32.96 3.19 1.21
CA LEU A 388 -33.98 4.24 1.32
C LEU A 388 -33.48 5.57 0.77
N SER A 389 -34.38 6.30 0.07
CA SER A 389 -34.14 7.70 -0.25
C SER A 389 -34.41 8.60 0.96
N ILE A 390 -33.52 9.54 1.20
CA ILE A 390 -33.65 10.56 2.27
C ILE A 390 -34.85 11.49 2.09
N THR A 391 -35.47 11.52 0.92
CA THR A 391 -36.64 12.33 0.60
C THR A 391 -37.96 11.72 1.13
N ARG A 392 -37.94 10.47 1.55
CA ARG A 392 -39.11 9.74 2.10
C ARG A 392 -39.30 10.08 3.56
N THR A 393 -39.93 11.19 3.84
CA THR A 393 -40.11 11.73 5.18
C THR A 393 -40.74 10.75 6.17
N ASP A 394 -41.81 10.04 5.75
CA ASP A 394 -42.50 9.02 6.54
C ASP A 394 -41.57 7.90 7.02
N ARG A 395 -40.77 7.37 6.11
CA ARG A 395 -39.84 6.28 6.37
C ARG A 395 -38.64 6.78 7.17
N MET A 396 -38.11 7.95 6.85
CA MET A 396 -37.00 8.54 7.61
C MET A 396 -37.42 8.83 9.05
N GLU A 397 -38.63 9.34 9.26
CA GLU A 397 -39.16 9.58 10.60
C GLU A 397 -39.30 8.27 11.41
N HIS A 398 -39.74 7.17 10.76
CA HIS A 398 -39.78 5.87 11.40
C HIS A 398 -38.39 5.40 11.86
N ILE A 399 -37.36 5.59 11.04
CA ILE A 399 -35.98 5.25 11.37
C ILE A 399 -35.47 6.08 12.55
N PHE A 400 -35.61 7.39 12.52
CA PHE A 400 -35.21 8.26 13.63
C PHE A 400 -35.93 7.91 14.95
N ARG A 401 -37.19 7.56 14.89
CA ARG A 401 -37.96 7.12 16.05
C ARG A 401 -37.47 5.80 16.61
N THR A 402 -37.09 4.86 15.72
CA THR A 402 -36.66 3.51 16.09
C THR A 402 -35.26 3.48 16.68
N TYR A 403 -34.31 4.15 16.00
CA TYR A 403 -32.88 4.04 16.34
C TYR A 403 -32.36 5.18 17.23
N ARG A 404 -33.06 6.34 17.28
CA ARG A 404 -32.65 7.50 18.10
C ARG A 404 -31.16 7.82 17.99
N PRO A 405 -30.63 8.16 16.80
CA PRO A 405 -29.20 8.38 16.62
C PRO A 405 -28.69 9.55 17.49
N ASP A 406 -27.55 9.35 18.14
CA ASP A 406 -26.82 10.43 18.84
C ASP A 406 -26.19 11.40 17.84
N TYR A 407 -25.64 10.86 16.73
CA TYR A 407 -24.92 11.60 15.70
C TYR A 407 -25.41 11.25 14.31
N VAL A 408 -25.50 12.26 13.44
CA VAL A 408 -25.84 12.10 12.02
C VAL A 408 -24.70 12.67 11.16
N PHE A 409 -24.13 11.84 10.29
CA PHE A 409 -23.20 12.26 9.24
C PHE A 409 -23.93 12.20 7.90
N HIS A 410 -24.15 13.36 7.29
CA HIS A 410 -24.96 13.48 6.10
C HIS A 410 -24.08 13.66 4.85
N ALA A 411 -23.83 12.55 4.14
CA ALA A 411 -23.07 12.53 2.88
C ALA A 411 -23.94 12.27 1.64
N ALA A 412 -25.25 12.02 1.82
CA ALA A 412 -26.16 11.78 0.71
C ALA A 412 -26.39 13.06 -0.10
N ALA A 413 -26.02 13.06 -1.39
CA ALA A 413 -26.31 14.15 -2.31
C ALA A 413 -26.07 13.70 -3.76
N TYR A 414 -26.77 14.29 -4.72
CA TYR A 414 -26.39 14.26 -6.11
C TYR A 414 -25.27 15.28 -6.36
N LYS A 415 -24.15 14.82 -6.95
CA LYS A 415 -22.90 15.61 -7.01
C LYS A 415 -22.41 15.94 -8.42
N HIS A 416 -22.94 15.28 -9.45
CA HIS A 416 -22.48 15.45 -10.83
C HIS A 416 -23.07 16.71 -11.45
N VAL A 417 -22.23 17.71 -11.68
CA VAL A 417 -22.67 19.02 -12.21
C VAL A 417 -23.48 18.88 -13.50
N PRO A 418 -23.02 18.21 -14.56
CA PRO A 418 -23.81 18.10 -15.79
C PRO A 418 -25.18 17.45 -15.58
N MET A 419 -25.26 16.41 -14.74
CA MET A 419 -26.54 15.76 -14.45
C MET A 419 -27.51 16.67 -13.73
N MET A 420 -27.02 17.57 -12.87
CA MET A 420 -27.88 18.51 -12.13
C MET A 420 -28.25 19.70 -13.00
N GLU A 421 -27.44 20.13 -13.94
CA GLU A 421 -27.82 21.11 -14.96
C GLU A 421 -28.99 20.62 -15.81
N ASP A 422 -29.01 19.34 -16.14
CA ASP A 422 -30.11 18.70 -16.86
C ASP A 422 -31.34 18.42 -15.98
N ASN A 423 -31.15 18.31 -14.65
CA ASN A 423 -32.23 17.93 -13.71
C ASN A 423 -32.28 18.81 -12.46
N PRO A 424 -32.61 20.13 -12.59
CA PRO A 424 -32.65 21.06 -11.44
C PRO A 424 -33.63 20.64 -10.36
N SER A 425 -34.80 20.18 -10.78
CA SER A 425 -35.85 19.73 -9.87
C SER A 425 -35.38 18.59 -8.97
N GLU A 426 -34.62 17.63 -9.52
CA GLU A 426 -34.03 16.54 -8.74
C GLU A 426 -32.95 17.03 -7.79
N ALA A 427 -32.15 18.03 -8.18
CA ALA A 427 -31.16 18.65 -7.31
C ALA A 427 -31.82 19.27 -6.07
N VAL A 428 -32.94 19.96 -6.27
CA VAL A 428 -33.71 20.55 -5.18
C VAL A 428 -34.36 19.47 -4.32
N LEU A 429 -35.08 18.53 -4.91
CA LEU A 429 -35.80 17.50 -4.16
C LEU A 429 -34.86 16.63 -3.34
N ASN A 430 -33.78 16.15 -3.95
CA ASN A 430 -32.85 15.29 -3.25
C ASN A 430 -31.90 16.04 -2.29
N ASN A 431 -31.19 17.06 -2.80
CA ASN A 431 -30.16 17.70 -2.00
C ASN A 431 -30.81 18.66 -0.96
N VAL A 432 -31.71 19.56 -1.38
CA VAL A 432 -32.25 20.60 -0.49
C VAL A 432 -33.34 20.02 0.41
N VAL A 433 -34.39 19.41 -0.16
CA VAL A 433 -35.50 18.87 0.63
C VAL A 433 -35.06 17.67 1.45
N GLY A 434 -34.21 16.79 0.91
CA GLY A 434 -33.64 15.66 1.65
C GLY A 434 -32.83 16.11 2.87
N THR A 435 -31.97 17.13 2.71
CA THR A 435 -31.23 17.73 3.84
C THR A 435 -32.16 18.34 4.88
N LYS A 436 -33.19 19.07 4.42
CA LYS A 436 -34.21 19.66 5.32
C LYS A 436 -34.91 18.59 6.14
N VAL A 437 -35.38 17.50 5.52
CA VAL A 437 -36.05 16.39 6.22
C VAL A 437 -35.13 15.81 7.31
N LEU A 438 -33.88 15.54 7.01
CA LEU A 438 -32.91 14.99 7.97
C LEU A 438 -32.64 15.97 9.12
N ALA A 439 -32.47 17.25 8.80
CA ALA A 439 -32.20 18.29 9.80
C ALA A 439 -33.37 18.48 10.75
N ASP A 440 -34.61 18.56 10.23
CA ASP A 440 -35.83 18.68 11.03
C ASP A 440 -36.04 17.47 11.94
N LEU A 441 -35.82 16.26 11.42
CA LEU A 441 -35.90 15.01 12.19
C LEU A 441 -34.83 14.96 13.27
N SER A 442 -33.64 15.48 12.98
CA SER A 442 -32.54 15.53 13.95
C SER A 442 -32.91 16.37 15.16
N VAL A 443 -33.51 17.56 14.94
CA VAL A 443 -34.03 18.40 16.02
C VAL A 443 -35.18 17.70 16.76
N LYS A 444 -36.15 17.16 16.01
CA LYS A 444 -37.34 16.49 16.59
C LYS A 444 -36.96 15.30 17.49
N TYR A 445 -35.93 14.57 17.15
CA TYR A 445 -35.51 13.35 17.87
C TYR A 445 -34.28 13.52 18.75
N GLY A 446 -33.81 14.79 18.93
CA GLY A 446 -32.78 15.13 19.90
C GLY A 446 -31.37 14.62 19.53
N VAL A 447 -31.04 14.57 18.25
CA VAL A 447 -29.68 14.30 17.76
C VAL A 447 -28.73 15.36 18.34
N ARG A 448 -27.64 14.93 18.92
CA ARG A 448 -26.64 15.85 19.53
C ARG A 448 -25.92 16.66 18.47
N LYS A 449 -25.51 16.03 17.38
CA LYS A 449 -24.76 16.70 16.33
C LYS A 449 -25.15 16.18 14.94
N PHE A 450 -25.37 17.11 14.03
CA PHE A 450 -25.62 16.85 12.61
C PHE A 450 -24.45 17.42 11.80
N VAL A 451 -23.65 16.55 11.17
CA VAL A 451 -22.50 16.94 10.37
C VAL A 451 -22.87 16.82 8.90
N MET A 452 -22.98 17.97 8.22
CA MET A 452 -23.30 18.05 6.80
C MET A 452 -22.03 18.15 5.94
N ILE A 453 -21.91 17.29 4.96
CA ILE A 453 -20.84 17.36 3.96
C ILE A 453 -21.26 18.28 2.83
N SER A 454 -20.47 19.35 2.61
CA SER A 454 -20.62 20.32 1.54
C SER A 454 -19.40 20.28 0.59
N THR A 455 -19.29 21.29 -0.27
CA THR A 455 -18.28 21.33 -1.35
C THR A 455 -17.80 22.76 -1.57
N ASP A 456 -16.60 22.91 -2.15
CA ASP A 456 -16.06 24.15 -2.71
C ASP A 456 -17.00 24.82 -3.73
N LYS A 457 -17.80 24.03 -4.46
CA LYS A 457 -18.73 24.51 -5.48
C LYS A 457 -19.95 25.24 -4.91
N ALA A 458 -20.15 25.19 -3.59
CA ALA A 458 -21.16 26.00 -2.88
C ALA A 458 -20.70 27.45 -2.71
N VAL A 459 -19.44 27.77 -2.96
CA VAL A 459 -18.86 29.12 -2.92
C VAL A 459 -19.07 29.81 -4.26
N ASN A 460 -19.72 31.00 -4.28
CA ASN A 460 -20.06 31.71 -5.52
C ASN A 460 -20.51 30.72 -6.62
N PRO A 461 -21.62 29.99 -6.39
CA PRO A 461 -21.98 28.87 -7.25
C PRO A 461 -22.20 29.32 -8.70
N THR A 462 -21.67 28.52 -9.65
CA THR A 462 -21.87 28.73 -11.10
C THR A 462 -22.75 27.67 -11.72
N ASN A 463 -23.24 26.77 -10.89
CA ASN A 463 -24.03 25.62 -11.31
C ASN A 463 -25.05 25.21 -10.26
N ILE A 464 -26.07 24.47 -10.70
CA ILE A 464 -27.21 24.04 -9.91
C ILE A 464 -26.77 23.17 -8.72
N MET A 465 -25.85 22.26 -8.93
CA MET A 465 -25.36 21.38 -7.86
C MET A 465 -24.72 22.20 -6.73
N GLY A 466 -23.83 23.14 -7.06
CA GLY A 466 -23.22 24.04 -6.09
C GLY A 466 -24.23 24.90 -5.37
N CYS A 467 -25.20 25.49 -6.12
CA CYS A 467 -26.27 26.26 -5.55
C CYS A 467 -27.15 25.44 -4.58
N SER A 468 -27.51 24.18 -4.96
CA SER A 468 -28.28 23.29 -4.09
C SER A 468 -27.58 23.03 -2.76
N LYS A 469 -26.25 22.83 -2.78
CA LYS A 469 -25.45 22.65 -1.55
C LYS A 469 -25.37 23.94 -0.73
N ARG A 470 -25.25 25.10 -1.38
CA ARG A 470 -25.31 26.40 -0.67
C ARG A 470 -26.62 26.58 0.05
N ILE A 471 -27.76 26.24 -0.57
CA ILE A 471 -29.06 26.26 0.08
C ILE A 471 -29.11 25.33 1.30
N CYS A 472 -28.52 24.15 1.21
CA CYS A 472 -28.39 23.24 2.37
C CYS A 472 -27.61 23.87 3.53
N GLU A 473 -26.49 24.56 3.22
CA GLU A 473 -25.69 25.28 4.22
C GLU A 473 -26.55 26.40 4.90
N ILE A 474 -27.24 27.20 4.10
CA ILE A 474 -28.13 28.26 4.59
C ILE A 474 -29.18 27.67 5.54
N TYR A 475 -29.78 26.53 5.16
CA TYR A 475 -30.80 25.90 5.98
C TYR A 475 -30.23 25.41 7.32
N CYS A 476 -29.14 24.65 7.29
CA CYS A 476 -28.52 24.09 8.50
C CYS A 476 -28.08 25.22 9.48
N GLN A 477 -27.50 26.29 8.94
CA GLN A 477 -27.08 27.44 9.77
C GLN A 477 -28.24 28.20 10.36
N SER A 478 -29.28 28.51 9.56
CA SER A 478 -30.46 29.24 10.03
C SER A 478 -31.22 28.43 11.09
N LEU A 479 -31.37 27.13 10.91
CA LEU A 479 -31.96 26.22 11.89
C LEU A 479 -31.15 26.18 13.18
N ASN A 480 -29.79 26.02 13.08
CA ASN A 480 -28.93 26.05 14.26
C ASN A 480 -29.05 27.36 15.06
N HIS A 481 -29.11 28.49 14.36
CA HIS A 481 -29.27 29.78 14.99
C HIS A 481 -30.64 29.90 15.68
N TYR A 482 -31.70 29.47 15.02
CA TYR A 482 -33.06 29.45 15.56
C TYR A 482 -33.17 28.60 16.83
N GLU A 483 -32.61 27.37 16.81
CA GLU A 483 -32.59 26.47 17.96
C GLU A 483 -31.81 27.05 19.15
N LYS A 484 -30.67 27.70 18.90
CA LYS A 484 -29.91 28.43 19.95
C LYS A 484 -30.70 29.58 20.54
N MET A 485 -31.39 30.38 19.70
CA MET A 485 -32.17 31.54 20.15
C MET A 485 -33.40 31.14 20.98
N THR A 486 -34.08 30.06 20.59
CA THR A 486 -35.28 29.59 21.28
C THR A 486 -34.97 28.76 22.51
N GLY A 487 -33.72 28.33 22.72
CA GLY A 487 -33.30 27.50 23.85
C GLY A 487 -33.96 26.13 23.89
N LYS A 488 -34.59 25.68 22.79
CA LYS A 488 -35.34 24.43 22.69
C LYS A 488 -34.51 23.26 22.14
N GLY A 489 -33.43 23.57 21.40
CA GLY A 489 -32.70 22.57 20.65
C GLY A 489 -31.41 22.10 21.32
N VAL A 490 -31.14 20.80 21.19
CA VAL A 490 -29.89 20.16 21.60
C VAL A 490 -28.95 19.96 20.39
N THR A 491 -29.51 19.98 19.18
CA THR A 491 -28.81 19.63 17.95
C THR A 491 -27.85 20.73 17.51
N GLN A 492 -26.57 20.39 17.39
CA GLN A 492 -25.51 21.23 16.82
C GLN A 492 -25.33 20.90 15.34
N PHE A 493 -25.52 21.88 14.45
CA PHE A 493 -25.33 21.71 13.02
C PHE A 493 -23.92 22.16 12.61
N VAL A 494 -23.12 21.23 12.10
CA VAL A 494 -21.76 21.46 11.63
C VAL A 494 -21.71 21.21 10.13
N THR A 495 -21.17 22.15 9.37
CA THR A 495 -20.98 21.99 7.93
C THR A 495 -19.50 21.92 7.59
N THR A 496 -19.13 21.03 6.64
CA THR A 496 -17.75 20.90 6.17
C THR A 496 -17.68 21.12 4.67
N ARG A 497 -16.78 22.01 4.23
CA ARG A 497 -16.48 22.30 2.81
C ARG A 497 -15.10 21.80 2.44
N PHE A 498 -15.01 21.04 1.37
CA PHE A 498 -13.75 20.63 0.74
C PHE A 498 -13.93 20.44 -0.76
N GLY A 499 -12.83 20.45 -1.49
CA GLY A 499 -12.82 20.31 -2.93
C GLY A 499 -12.94 18.87 -3.42
N ASN A 500 -12.30 18.56 -4.56
CA ASN A 500 -12.41 17.23 -5.13
C ASN A 500 -11.64 16.21 -4.29
N VAL A 501 -12.19 15.00 -4.21
CA VAL A 501 -11.51 13.86 -3.59
C VAL A 501 -11.03 12.86 -4.64
N LEU A 502 -9.82 12.36 -4.46
CA LEU A 502 -9.16 11.46 -5.41
C LEU A 502 -9.85 10.09 -5.44
N GLY A 503 -9.98 9.55 -6.64
CA GLY A 503 -10.48 8.19 -6.83
C GLY A 503 -11.98 8.02 -6.56
N SER A 504 -12.74 9.11 -6.30
CA SER A 504 -14.19 9.02 -6.10
C SER A 504 -14.91 8.58 -7.37
N ASN A 505 -16.03 7.84 -7.20
CA ASN A 505 -16.85 7.35 -8.30
C ASN A 505 -17.24 8.47 -9.27
N GLY A 506 -17.03 8.23 -10.57
CA GLY A 506 -17.34 9.19 -11.63
C GLY A 506 -16.40 10.40 -11.71
N SER A 507 -15.31 10.45 -10.93
CA SER A 507 -14.32 11.52 -11.00
C SER A 507 -13.31 11.31 -12.14
N VAL A 508 -12.44 12.31 -12.34
CA VAL A 508 -11.49 12.38 -13.47
C VAL A 508 -10.52 11.20 -13.52
N ILE A 509 -10.02 10.72 -12.38
CA ILE A 509 -9.04 9.60 -12.35
C ILE A 509 -9.65 8.28 -12.82
N PRO A 510 -10.79 7.79 -12.31
CA PRO A 510 -11.49 6.64 -12.86
C PRO A 510 -11.84 6.78 -14.36
N LEU A 511 -12.22 7.99 -14.77
CA LEU A 511 -12.50 8.26 -16.20
C LEU A 511 -11.24 8.07 -17.05
N PHE A 512 -10.13 8.69 -16.67
CA PHE A 512 -8.86 8.58 -17.38
C PHE A 512 -8.35 7.13 -17.40
N LYS A 513 -8.48 6.38 -16.29
CA LYS A 513 -8.16 4.94 -16.27
C LYS A 513 -8.95 4.16 -17.31
N LYS A 514 -10.26 4.38 -17.41
CA LYS A 514 -11.12 3.75 -18.42
C LYS A 514 -10.72 4.14 -19.84
N GLN A 515 -10.44 5.42 -20.11
CA GLN A 515 -10.03 5.91 -21.42
C GLN A 515 -8.68 5.36 -21.84
N ILE A 516 -7.70 5.26 -20.94
CA ILE A 516 -6.40 4.63 -21.20
C ILE A 516 -6.59 3.15 -21.55
N MET A 517 -7.39 2.41 -20.79
CA MET A 517 -7.68 1.00 -21.06
C MET A 517 -8.39 0.77 -22.41
N ALA A 518 -9.17 1.76 -22.85
CA ALA A 518 -9.83 1.75 -24.15
C ALA A 518 -8.93 2.22 -25.31
N GLY A 519 -7.65 2.58 -25.05
CA GLY A 519 -6.72 3.07 -26.06
C GLY A 519 -6.79 4.58 -26.33
N GLY A 520 -7.50 5.35 -25.50
CA GLY A 520 -7.64 6.80 -25.59
C GLY A 520 -8.77 7.27 -26.52
N PRO A 521 -8.86 8.59 -26.85
CA PRO A 521 -8.09 9.67 -26.23
C PRO A 521 -8.54 9.98 -24.80
N LEU A 522 -7.66 10.63 -24.00
CA LEU A 522 -8.07 11.23 -22.73
C LEU A 522 -8.75 12.58 -22.99
N THR A 523 -9.93 12.77 -22.41
CA THR A 523 -10.69 14.02 -22.58
C THR A 523 -10.46 14.96 -21.41
N VAL A 524 -9.89 16.13 -21.69
CA VAL A 524 -9.68 17.22 -20.72
C VAL A 524 -10.49 18.42 -21.20
N THR A 525 -11.20 19.10 -20.29
CA THR A 525 -12.09 20.21 -20.68
C THR A 525 -11.34 21.44 -21.12
N ASP A 526 -10.24 21.80 -20.41
CA ASP A 526 -9.41 22.95 -20.78
C ASP A 526 -7.93 22.68 -20.41
N PRO A 527 -6.94 23.13 -21.19
CA PRO A 527 -5.52 22.91 -20.88
C PRO A 527 -5.07 23.58 -19.58
N ASN A 528 -5.75 24.64 -19.14
CA ASN A 528 -5.40 25.43 -17.94
C ASN A 528 -6.26 25.09 -16.72
N ILE A 529 -7.20 24.16 -16.86
CA ILE A 529 -8.09 23.82 -15.76
C ILE A 529 -7.30 23.23 -14.58
N ILE A 530 -7.52 23.79 -13.40
CA ILE A 530 -6.92 23.31 -12.16
C ILE A 530 -7.98 22.85 -11.17
N ARG A 531 -7.63 21.87 -10.34
CA ARG A 531 -8.48 21.39 -9.26
C ARG A 531 -7.64 21.09 -8.03
N PHE A 532 -8.22 21.35 -6.88
CA PHE A 532 -7.69 20.87 -5.61
C PHE A 532 -8.07 19.41 -5.42
N PHE A 533 -7.17 18.64 -4.83
CA PHE A 533 -7.43 17.23 -4.53
C PHE A 533 -7.04 16.87 -3.11
N MET A 534 -7.86 16.05 -2.48
CA MET A 534 -7.61 15.45 -1.18
C MET A 534 -7.88 13.94 -1.24
N LEU A 535 -7.21 13.13 -0.42
CA LEU A 535 -7.60 11.72 -0.29
C LEU A 535 -8.93 11.59 0.44
N ILE A 536 -9.73 10.58 0.05
CA ILE A 536 -10.99 10.29 0.74
C ILE A 536 -10.77 10.04 2.24
N PRO A 537 -9.77 9.21 2.67
CA PRO A 537 -9.50 9.03 4.09
C PRO A 537 -9.11 10.30 4.84
N GLU A 538 -8.36 11.20 4.20
CA GLU A 538 -7.97 12.50 4.78
C GLU A 538 -9.18 13.40 4.98
N ALA A 539 -10.05 13.53 3.95
CA ALA A 539 -11.28 14.30 4.05
C ALA A 539 -12.18 13.78 5.19
N CYS A 540 -12.32 12.45 5.30
CA CYS A 540 -13.13 11.84 6.35
C CYS A 540 -12.56 12.09 7.75
N LYS A 541 -11.22 12.03 7.93
CA LYS A 541 -10.57 12.38 9.21
C LYS A 541 -10.89 13.82 9.63
N LEU A 542 -10.77 14.78 8.68
CA LEU A 542 -11.10 16.19 8.97
C LEU A 542 -12.59 16.41 9.23
N VAL A 543 -13.49 15.65 8.58
CA VAL A 543 -14.93 15.68 8.87
C VAL A 543 -15.21 15.19 10.29
N LEU A 544 -14.54 14.10 10.73
CA LEU A 544 -14.67 13.61 12.10
C LEU A 544 -14.11 14.61 13.12
N GLU A 545 -12.98 15.22 12.84
CA GLU A 545 -12.36 16.26 13.66
C GLU A 545 -13.27 17.49 13.80
N ALA A 546 -13.81 17.99 12.67
CA ALA A 546 -14.79 19.08 12.64
C ALA A 546 -16.07 18.70 13.38
N GLY A 547 -16.55 17.47 13.20
CA GLY A 547 -17.70 16.94 13.91
C GLY A 547 -17.46 16.86 15.43
N THR A 548 -16.26 16.52 15.86
CA THR A 548 -15.92 16.42 17.29
C THR A 548 -15.89 17.80 17.96
N HIS A 549 -15.19 18.76 17.38
CA HIS A 549 -14.91 20.06 18.02
C HIS A 549 -15.89 21.17 17.66
N GLY A 550 -16.70 21.05 16.60
CA GLY A 550 -17.69 22.04 16.22
C GLY A 550 -18.74 22.28 17.30
N GLN A 551 -19.16 23.53 17.47
CA GLN A 551 -20.12 23.96 18.49
C GLN A 551 -21.53 24.31 17.91
N GLY A 552 -21.66 24.11 16.58
CA GLY A 552 -22.90 24.33 15.82
C GLY A 552 -23.01 25.73 15.23
N GLY A 553 -23.36 25.76 13.95
CA GLY A 553 -23.49 26.97 13.11
C GLY A 553 -22.23 27.26 12.27
N GLU A 554 -21.13 26.54 12.49
CA GLU A 554 -19.89 26.75 11.75
C GLU A 554 -19.93 26.07 10.36
N ILE A 555 -19.26 26.72 9.41
CA ILE A 555 -18.83 26.10 8.14
C ILE A 555 -17.33 25.96 8.20
N PHE A 556 -16.86 24.73 8.36
CA PHE A 556 -15.46 24.39 8.37
C PHE A 556 -14.97 24.18 6.93
N VAL A 557 -13.93 24.92 6.56
CA VAL A 557 -13.29 24.88 5.25
C VAL A 557 -11.95 24.21 5.38
N PHE A 558 -11.72 23.16 4.62
CA PHE A 558 -10.49 22.39 4.68
C PHE A 558 -9.43 22.97 3.75
N ASP A 559 -8.19 23.04 4.24
CA ASP A 559 -7.03 23.38 3.43
C ASP A 559 -6.75 22.23 2.45
N MET A 560 -6.90 22.49 1.18
CA MET A 560 -6.79 21.53 0.11
C MET A 560 -5.36 21.37 -0.43
N GLY A 561 -4.40 22.13 0.12
CA GLY A 561 -3.01 22.14 -0.36
C GLY A 561 -2.88 22.78 -1.76
N GLU A 562 -1.87 22.33 -2.52
CA GLU A 562 -1.58 22.88 -3.84
C GLU A 562 -2.54 22.38 -4.92
N PRO A 563 -2.98 23.28 -5.82
CA PRO A 563 -3.85 22.91 -6.92
C PRO A 563 -3.08 22.13 -8.00
N VAL A 564 -3.76 21.19 -8.65
CA VAL A 564 -3.19 20.32 -9.69
C VAL A 564 -3.82 20.64 -11.04
N ARG A 565 -3.00 20.87 -12.07
CA ARG A 565 -3.46 21.01 -13.46
C ARG A 565 -3.90 19.65 -14.01
N ILE A 566 -5.14 19.58 -14.50
CA ILE A 566 -5.72 18.31 -14.97
C ILE A 566 -5.00 17.76 -16.21
N ALA A 567 -4.49 18.64 -17.09
CA ALA A 567 -3.70 18.22 -18.24
C ALA A 567 -2.37 17.52 -17.83
N ASP A 568 -1.72 17.97 -16.76
CA ASP A 568 -0.50 17.35 -16.26
C ASP A 568 -0.80 16.03 -15.54
N LEU A 569 -1.92 15.96 -14.82
CA LEU A 569 -2.42 14.71 -14.26
C LEU A 569 -2.68 13.66 -15.35
N ALA A 570 -3.32 14.06 -16.47
CA ALA A 570 -3.55 13.19 -17.62
C ALA A 570 -2.25 12.66 -18.22
N LYS A 571 -1.26 13.53 -18.46
CA LYS A 571 0.07 13.14 -18.96
C LYS A 571 0.75 12.12 -18.06
N ARG A 572 0.78 12.37 -16.75
CA ARG A 572 1.37 11.45 -15.76
C ARG A 572 0.65 10.09 -15.76
N MET A 573 -0.68 10.08 -15.88
CA MET A 573 -1.43 8.82 -15.93
C MET A 573 -1.13 7.99 -17.18
N ILE A 574 -1.01 8.63 -18.36
CA ILE A 574 -0.58 7.95 -19.59
C ILE A 574 0.80 7.32 -19.40
N GLN A 575 1.76 8.09 -18.89
CA GLN A 575 3.13 7.62 -18.66
C GLN A 575 3.18 6.44 -17.67
N LEU A 576 2.49 6.55 -16.53
CA LEU A 576 2.42 5.47 -15.53
C LEU A 576 1.79 4.19 -16.04
N SER A 577 0.81 4.29 -16.94
CA SER A 577 0.16 3.13 -17.54
C SER A 577 1.05 2.39 -18.53
N GLY A 578 2.11 3.04 -19.04
CA GLY A 578 2.94 2.54 -20.13
C GLY A 578 2.21 2.49 -21.48
N ALA A 579 1.03 3.11 -21.59
CA ALA A 579 0.26 3.14 -22.82
C ALA A 579 0.98 3.96 -23.90
N LYS A 580 1.08 3.38 -25.08
CA LYS A 580 1.65 4.03 -26.27
C LYS A 580 0.52 4.56 -27.13
N ASN A 581 0.74 5.74 -27.75
CA ASN A 581 -0.21 6.35 -28.70
C ASN A 581 -1.56 6.78 -28.09
N VAL A 582 -1.59 7.16 -26.82
CA VAL A 582 -2.76 7.75 -26.18
C VAL A 582 -2.61 9.26 -26.15
N GLU A 583 -3.53 9.97 -26.80
CA GLU A 583 -3.52 11.43 -26.93
C GLU A 583 -4.45 12.09 -25.90
N ILE A 584 -4.21 13.37 -25.62
CA ILE A 584 -5.10 14.21 -24.82
C ILE A 584 -5.92 15.09 -25.78
N LYS A 585 -7.24 14.99 -25.71
CA LYS A 585 -8.18 15.80 -26.49
C LYS A 585 -8.85 16.85 -25.57
N TYR A 586 -8.80 18.12 -25.98
CA TYR A 586 -9.48 19.21 -25.28
C TYR A 586 -10.89 19.36 -25.84
N THR A 587 -11.89 19.40 -24.92
CA THR A 587 -13.32 19.36 -25.29
C THR A 587 -14.06 20.68 -25.08
N GLY A 588 -13.46 21.66 -24.45
CA GLY A 588 -14.13 22.86 -23.95
C GLY A 588 -14.73 22.67 -22.54
N LEU A 589 -14.95 23.76 -21.81
CA LEU A 589 -15.58 23.74 -20.50
C LEU A 589 -17.03 23.24 -20.63
N ARG A 590 -17.50 22.50 -19.64
CA ARG A 590 -18.87 21.99 -19.53
C ARG A 590 -19.79 23.04 -18.94
N GLU A 591 -21.10 22.84 -19.09
CA GLU A 591 -22.11 23.67 -18.42
C GLU A 591 -21.85 23.70 -16.91
N GLY A 592 -21.86 24.90 -16.34
CA GLY A 592 -21.61 25.16 -14.91
C GLY A 592 -20.17 24.99 -14.44
N GLU A 593 -19.21 24.62 -15.33
CA GLU A 593 -17.82 24.34 -14.92
C GLU A 593 -17.00 25.63 -14.81
N LYS A 594 -16.27 25.78 -13.69
CA LYS A 594 -15.27 26.84 -13.46
C LYS A 594 -13.90 26.39 -13.97
N LEU A 595 -13.10 27.33 -14.52
CA LEU A 595 -11.68 27.09 -14.82
C LEU A 595 -10.88 26.87 -13.54
N TYR A 596 -11.17 27.66 -12.50
CA TYR A 596 -10.57 27.62 -11.16
C TYR A 596 -11.68 27.49 -10.12
N GLU A 597 -11.57 26.54 -9.21
CA GLU A 597 -12.49 26.40 -8.08
C GLU A 597 -12.00 27.24 -6.90
N GLU A 598 -12.94 27.88 -6.20
CA GLU A 598 -12.70 28.71 -5.04
C GLU A 598 -13.10 27.96 -3.78
N VAL A 599 -12.20 27.86 -2.82
CA VAL A 599 -12.52 27.24 -1.52
C VAL A 599 -13.22 28.24 -0.60
N LEU A 600 -12.97 29.52 -0.82
CA LEU A 600 -13.54 30.68 -0.11
C LEU A 600 -13.93 31.76 -1.10
N SER A 601 -15.02 32.48 -0.86
CA SER A 601 -15.36 33.69 -1.59
C SER A 601 -14.49 34.87 -1.12
N GLU A 602 -14.21 35.84 -2.01
CA GLU A 602 -13.53 37.10 -1.66
C GLU A 602 -14.26 37.86 -0.54
N ASN A 603 -15.58 37.64 -0.40
CA ASN A 603 -16.43 38.25 0.62
C ASN A 603 -16.55 37.41 1.90
N GLU A 604 -15.99 36.22 1.93
CA GLU A 604 -15.97 35.33 3.10
C GLU A 604 -14.68 35.51 3.89
N ASN A 605 -14.73 36.15 5.05
CA ASN A 605 -13.64 36.13 6.01
C ASN A 605 -13.51 34.74 6.63
N THR A 606 -12.33 34.38 7.09
CA THR A 606 -12.11 33.14 7.84
C THR A 606 -11.48 33.40 9.18
N LYS A 607 -11.89 32.60 10.16
CA LYS A 607 -11.23 32.53 11.47
C LYS A 607 -10.43 31.25 11.61
N PRO A 608 -9.31 31.28 12.35
CA PRO A 608 -8.61 30.05 12.73
C PRO A 608 -9.57 29.12 13.49
N SER A 609 -9.36 27.79 13.31
CA SER A 609 -10.05 26.79 14.09
C SER A 609 -9.09 26.09 15.07
N PHE A 610 -9.58 25.03 15.71
CA PHE A 610 -8.82 24.11 16.57
C PHE A 610 -7.74 23.30 15.79
N HIS A 611 -7.81 23.24 14.46
CA HIS A 611 -6.90 22.44 13.64
C HIS A 611 -6.28 23.27 12.50
N LYS A 612 -4.95 23.18 12.29
CA LYS A 612 -4.21 23.99 11.30
C LYS A 612 -4.71 23.87 9.85
N LYS A 613 -5.29 22.71 9.49
CA LYS A 613 -5.85 22.42 8.15
C LYS A 613 -7.34 22.72 8.05
N ILE A 614 -7.96 23.32 9.07
CA ILE A 614 -9.37 23.67 9.09
C ILE A 614 -9.50 25.17 9.42
N ARG A 615 -10.29 25.88 8.65
CA ARG A 615 -10.71 27.27 8.92
C ARG A 615 -12.21 27.35 9.09
N ILE A 616 -12.70 28.37 9.76
CA ILE A 616 -14.14 28.65 9.91
C ILE A 616 -14.51 29.79 8.99
N ALA A 617 -15.43 29.56 8.03
CA ALA A 617 -15.94 30.61 7.16
C ALA A 617 -16.99 31.48 7.88
N GLU A 618 -16.88 32.79 7.72
CA GLU A 618 -17.90 33.75 8.12
C GLU A 618 -18.80 34.05 6.93
N VAL A 619 -20.02 33.55 6.97
CA VAL A 619 -20.98 33.67 5.89
C VAL A 619 -22.18 34.52 6.31
N ARG A 620 -22.95 35.06 5.34
CA ARG A 620 -24.20 35.80 5.58
C ARG A 620 -25.21 34.92 6.32
N HIS A 621 -25.83 35.49 7.36
CA HIS A 621 -26.91 34.85 8.11
C HIS A 621 -28.25 35.05 7.42
N TYR A 622 -29.09 34.03 7.44
CA TYR A 622 -30.46 34.02 6.94
C TYR A 622 -31.43 33.75 8.10
N ALA A 623 -32.60 34.41 8.08
CA ALA A 623 -33.66 34.12 9.03
C ALA A 623 -34.25 32.74 8.74
N TYR A 624 -34.49 31.96 9.81
CA TYR A 624 -34.98 30.57 9.68
C TYR A 624 -36.32 30.50 8.97
N ASP A 625 -37.28 31.37 9.35
CA ASP A 625 -38.64 31.40 8.77
C ASP A 625 -38.59 31.69 7.27
N ASP A 626 -37.73 32.63 6.84
CA ASP A 626 -37.52 32.93 5.43
C ASP A 626 -36.90 31.78 4.66
N ALA A 627 -35.87 31.11 5.21
CA ALA A 627 -35.26 29.94 4.62
C ALA A 627 -36.30 28.80 4.47
N CYS A 628 -37.09 28.55 5.50
CA CYS A 628 -38.18 27.56 5.45
C CYS A 628 -39.20 27.86 4.38
N ARG A 629 -39.65 29.12 4.30
CA ARG A 629 -40.66 29.55 3.32
C ARG A 629 -40.11 29.34 1.88
N GLN A 630 -38.95 29.88 1.60
CA GLN A 630 -38.33 29.78 0.28
C GLN A 630 -38.08 28.35 -0.16
N ILE A 631 -37.59 27.46 0.73
CA ILE A 631 -37.38 26.05 0.43
C ILE A 631 -38.69 25.33 0.19
N ASN A 632 -39.76 25.62 0.91
CA ASN A 632 -41.08 25.02 0.70
C ASN A 632 -41.70 25.46 -0.63
N GLU A 633 -41.57 26.75 -1.01
CA GLU A 633 -41.98 27.26 -2.32
C GLU A 633 -41.19 26.54 -3.42
N MET A 634 -39.87 26.47 -3.30
CA MET A 634 -38.96 25.78 -4.25
C MET A 634 -39.33 24.30 -4.41
N ARG A 635 -39.61 23.60 -3.30
CA ARG A 635 -40.11 22.22 -3.30
C ARG A 635 -41.38 22.06 -4.14
N ASN A 636 -42.35 22.98 -3.95
CA ASN A 636 -43.63 22.91 -4.64
C ASN A 636 -43.47 23.14 -6.15
N ILE A 637 -42.53 23.98 -6.57
CA ILE A 637 -42.20 24.23 -7.96
C ILE A 637 -41.46 23.02 -8.54
N ALA A 638 -40.42 22.56 -7.90
CA ALA A 638 -39.63 21.37 -8.31
C ALA A 638 -40.48 20.11 -8.46
N ALA A 639 -41.50 19.93 -7.60
CA ALA A 639 -42.45 18.83 -7.70
C ALA A 639 -43.32 18.85 -8.97
N LYS A 640 -43.38 20.00 -9.67
CA LYS A 640 -44.08 20.17 -10.95
C LYS A 640 -43.13 20.02 -12.15
N TYR A 641 -41.84 19.81 -11.89
CA TYR A 641 -40.79 19.69 -12.91
C TYR A 641 -40.63 20.95 -13.78
N ASP A 642 -40.92 22.12 -13.25
CA ASP A 642 -40.65 23.41 -13.90
C ASP A 642 -39.21 23.83 -13.58
N ASP A 643 -38.30 23.40 -14.42
CA ASP A 643 -36.85 23.59 -14.23
C ASP A 643 -36.45 25.07 -14.28
N MET A 644 -37.07 25.87 -15.18
CA MET A 644 -36.77 27.31 -15.31
C MET A 644 -37.19 28.07 -14.05
N GLU A 645 -38.38 27.79 -13.55
CA GLU A 645 -38.88 28.43 -12.33
C GLU A 645 -38.17 27.94 -11.09
N THR A 646 -37.76 26.63 -11.07
CA THR A 646 -36.97 26.06 -10.00
C THR A 646 -35.63 26.79 -9.89
N VAL A 647 -34.90 27.00 -11.00
CA VAL A 647 -33.64 27.72 -11.01
C VAL A 647 -33.81 29.20 -10.67
N ARG A 648 -34.85 29.84 -11.13
CA ARG A 648 -35.19 31.23 -10.73
C ARG A 648 -35.31 31.36 -9.21
N LYS A 649 -36.02 30.45 -8.57
CA LYS A 649 -36.14 30.41 -7.10
C LYS A 649 -34.84 30.12 -6.38
N MET A 650 -34.00 29.28 -6.96
CA MET A 650 -32.64 29.04 -6.43
C MET A 650 -31.80 30.34 -6.45
N LYS A 651 -31.87 31.11 -7.54
CA LYS A 651 -31.17 32.41 -7.67
C LYS A 651 -31.72 33.47 -6.72
N GLU A 652 -33.05 33.51 -6.50
CA GLU A 652 -33.65 34.40 -5.51
C GLU A 652 -33.13 34.13 -4.09
N MET A 653 -32.97 32.86 -3.70
CA MET A 653 -32.47 32.49 -2.38
C MET A 653 -30.95 32.68 -2.26
N VAL A 654 -30.20 32.47 -3.36
CA VAL A 654 -28.75 32.54 -3.43
C VAL A 654 -28.35 33.58 -4.48
N PRO A 655 -28.35 34.88 -4.16
CA PRO A 655 -28.07 35.96 -5.13
C PRO A 655 -26.67 35.88 -5.76
N GLU A 656 -25.71 35.25 -5.05
CA GLU A 656 -24.35 34.99 -5.55
C GLU A 656 -24.30 33.89 -6.60
N TYR A 657 -25.37 33.19 -6.90
CA TYR A 657 -25.45 32.18 -7.95
C TYR A 657 -25.55 32.84 -9.32
N VAL A 658 -24.46 32.76 -10.10
CA VAL A 658 -24.38 33.21 -11.50
C VAL A 658 -24.08 32.01 -12.38
N SER A 659 -24.98 31.65 -13.27
CA SER A 659 -24.81 30.51 -14.18
C SER A 659 -23.65 30.77 -15.14
N LYS A 660 -22.88 29.73 -15.49
CA LYS A 660 -21.80 29.81 -16.50
C LYS A 660 -21.93 28.65 -17.51
N HIS A 661 -21.90 29.01 -18.78
CA HIS A 661 -22.02 28.07 -19.91
C HIS A 661 -23.31 27.22 -19.83
N SER A 662 -24.37 27.76 -19.23
CA SER A 662 -25.62 27.05 -19.00
C SER A 662 -26.80 27.77 -19.63
N ARG A 663 -27.82 27.02 -20.02
CA ARG A 663 -29.12 27.58 -20.51
C ARG A 663 -29.81 28.49 -19.50
N TYR A 664 -29.40 28.44 -18.23
CA TYR A 664 -29.98 29.27 -17.16
C TYR A 664 -29.29 30.64 -16.98
N GLU A 665 -28.31 30.98 -17.83
CA GLU A 665 -27.73 32.33 -17.87
C GLU A 665 -28.79 33.43 -18.18
N VAL A 666 -29.85 33.06 -18.89
CA VAL A 666 -30.96 33.95 -19.17
C VAL A 666 -31.71 34.43 -17.92
N LEU A 667 -31.50 33.75 -16.80
CA LEU A 667 -32.09 34.11 -15.49
C LEU A 667 -31.13 34.94 -14.62
N ASP A 668 -29.92 35.20 -15.07
CA ASP A 668 -28.97 36.04 -14.33
C ASP A 668 -29.43 37.49 -14.42
N ALA A 669 -29.40 38.21 -13.29
CA ALA A 669 -29.68 39.64 -13.27
C ALA A 669 -28.63 40.36 -14.14
N LYS A 670 -29.14 41.19 -15.09
CA LYS A 670 -28.27 42.03 -15.94
C LYS A 670 -27.70 43.19 -15.15
#